data_a2075e4fe20039919ea1b83898264050
#
_entry.id   a2075e4fe20039919ea1b83898264050
#
_cell.length_a   1.000
_cell.length_b   1.000
_cell.length_c   1.000
_cell.angle_alpha   90.00
_cell.angle_beta   90.00
_cell.angle_gamma   90.00
#
_symmetry.space_group_name_H-M   'P 1'
#
loop_
_entity.id
_entity.type
_entity.pdbx_description
1 polymer ?
#
loop_
_entity_poly.entity_id
_entity_poly.type
_entity_poly.pdbx_seq_one_letter_code
_entity_poly.pdbx_strand_id
1 'polypeptide(L)'
;NRFNISYIDQFADRTVGVAVGFARLKQDVEKQRTETYDTQNTAQDPTLNGGVQFTYNQGFKYFVDTTSETRDGAMAVLEFKPNKQLSSTVDIFYSKFDKEIVKRGIEAQMNDSWKGVGNYQYPTLTNPVFDNNRLISGVWGNVNPLSRHIWEPRNDELNSVGWNTKYKFADKWTANVDLSYSSAKSTERITEMEAGQFDTVNNRPLPENVTIANYNQIASLQYDRSNLSTLRLTDPESWGQNGYDKIITTDDKIKALRLSAQHDLEGMFSKVDFGINHTQRDKTKSAEEAFLRLLGRTNDNPGAPLPAGATALPIPGTNLTTVAFDPASALSAYRFDANVNGDILRKGWKVNEKITTLFAKADVDTQLFGLPVRGNVGVQIVNSDQSSTAAIVDNTSQGAPAGFRTDGKRYTDFLPTANLIFDLSGDQIVRVGLGRQMARPRMDQLSAFSRSEVGTNGVWTGSGGNPKLDPFRATALDVSYEKYFGTRGYVAAAAFYKDLGSYILDIKNPAFDFTGFPNLSGRTPISNIGEFTAPINGSGGSISGVELAASVPLNLLSPTLDGFGIQASASFTDSKIKPFGDADTRPLPGLSKNVATLTAYYEKYGFSARVAARNRSKFIAEIEGFGADREYKFAKAETVTDLQLGYEVQSGPAKGLNFLLQINNVTNEPYIELDGAGNQTKLDKYGKTYLFGVSYKF
;
A
#
# COMPACT_ATOMS: atom_id res chain seq x y z
N ASN A 1 -4.98 -4.69 22.86
CA ASN A 1 -4.14 -4.39 24.04
C ASN A 1 -2.80 -3.84 23.58
N ARG A 2 -2.33 -2.76 24.25
CA ARG A 2 -1.02 -2.15 23.96
C ARG A 2 -0.26 -2.02 25.27
N PHE A 3 1.00 -2.42 25.27
CA PHE A 3 1.91 -2.30 26.40
C PHE A 3 3.25 -1.77 25.92
N ASN A 4 3.85 -0.88 26.66
CA ASN A 4 5.24 -0.46 26.43
C ASN A 4 5.93 -0.17 27.76
N ILE A 5 7.25 -0.40 27.78
CA ILE A 5 8.13 -0.05 28.88
C ILE A 5 9.44 0.46 28.29
N SER A 6 9.97 1.51 28.88
CA SER A 6 11.26 2.05 28.49
C SER A 6 12.04 2.51 29.72
N TYR A 7 13.35 2.36 29.61
CA TYR A 7 14.31 2.85 30.60
C TYR A 7 15.38 3.68 29.91
N ILE A 8 15.66 4.85 30.43
CA ILE A 8 16.67 5.77 29.92
C ILE A 8 17.44 6.29 31.10
N ASP A 9 18.77 6.12 31.07
CA ASP A 9 19.66 6.61 32.13
C ASP A 9 21.06 6.95 31.60
N GLN A 10 21.81 7.65 32.44
CA GLN A 10 23.21 8.03 32.18
C GLN A 10 24.08 7.56 33.34
N PHE A 11 25.24 7.00 33.00
CA PHE A 11 26.22 6.44 33.93
C PHE A 11 27.58 7.08 33.71
N ALA A 12 28.53 6.80 34.64
CA ALA A 12 29.92 7.21 34.57
C ALA A 12 30.05 8.73 34.31
N ASP A 13 29.50 9.55 35.20
CA ASP A 13 29.45 11.01 35.08
C ASP A 13 28.89 11.51 33.73
N ARG A 14 27.83 10.87 33.25
CA ARG A 14 27.14 11.15 31.97
C ARG A 14 27.97 10.87 30.72
N THR A 15 29.00 10.07 30.82
CA THR A 15 29.79 9.65 29.64
C THR A 15 29.18 8.44 28.94
N VAL A 16 28.32 7.68 29.62
CA VAL A 16 27.62 6.53 29.07
C VAL A 16 26.13 6.77 29.21
N GLY A 17 25.42 6.81 28.08
CA GLY A 17 23.95 6.85 28.01
C GLY A 17 23.37 5.50 27.55
N VAL A 18 22.33 5.05 28.21
CA VAL A 18 21.61 3.82 27.85
C VAL A 18 20.12 4.12 27.68
N ALA A 19 19.54 3.68 26.58
CA ALA A 19 18.10 3.64 26.40
C ALA A 19 17.70 2.24 25.95
N VAL A 20 16.72 1.64 26.62
CA VAL A 20 16.12 0.36 26.22
C VAL A 20 14.61 0.49 26.25
N GLY A 21 13.97 -0.17 25.31
CA GLY A 21 12.50 -0.13 25.19
C GLY A 21 11.96 -1.43 24.64
N PHE A 22 10.78 -1.79 25.13
CA PHE A 22 9.96 -2.88 24.59
C PHE A 22 8.53 -2.40 24.44
N ALA A 23 7.90 -2.77 23.33
CA ALA A 23 6.50 -2.49 23.08
C ALA A 23 5.81 -3.73 22.49
N ARG A 24 4.59 -4.01 22.95
CA ARG A 24 3.69 -5.01 22.38
C ARG A 24 2.36 -4.38 22.04
N LEU A 25 1.89 -4.62 20.84
CA LEU A 25 0.51 -4.34 20.40
C LEU A 25 -0.17 -5.66 20.08
N LYS A 26 -1.35 -5.87 20.63
CA LYS A 26 -2.28 -6.92 20.20
C LYS A 26 -3.63 -6.29 19.92
N GLN A 27 -4.16 -6.48 18.72
CA GLN A 27 -5.48 -5.99 18.36
C GLN A 27 -6.21 -6.96 17.44
N ASP A 28 -7.54 -6.94 17.57
CA ASP A 28 -8.46 -7.65 16.71
C ASP A 28 -9.32 -6.61 15.99
N VAL A 29 -9.52 -6.78 14.69
CA VAL A 29 -10.28 -5.86 13.84
C VAL A 29 -11.24 -6.66 12.99
N GLU A 30 -12.47 -6.19 12.89
CA GLU A 30 -13.44 -6.67 11.93
C GLU A 30 -13.66 -5.64 10.83
N LYS A 31 -13.69 -6.11 9.59
CA LYS A 31 -14.01 -5.30 8.42
C LYS A 31 -15.10 -5.98 7.61
N GLN A 32 -16.08 -5.21 7.18
CA GLN A 32 -17.10 -5.66 6.24
C GLN A 32 -16.73 -5.15 4.86
N ARG A 33 -16.73 -6.06 3.88
CA ARG A 33 -16.45 -5.74 2.48
C ARG A 33 -17.61 -6.13 1.60
N THR A 34 -17.97 -5.24 0.69
CA THR A 34 -18.81 -5.56 -0.45
C THR A 34 -18.13 -5.09 -1.72
N GLU A 35 -18.10 -5.95 -2.73
CA GLU A 35 -17.36 -5.71 -3.97
C GLU A 35 -18.16 -6.26 -5.15
N THR A 36 -18.10 -5.59 -6.31
CA THR A 36 -18.58 -6.16 -7.58
C THR A 36 -17.41 -6.87 -8.26
N TYR A 37 -17.72 -7.82 -9.16
CA TYR A 37 -16.74 -8.24 -10.16
C TYR A 37 -16.43 -7.07 -11.09
N ASP A 38 -15.19 -7.00 -11.61
CA ASP A 38 -14.60 -5.80 -12.20
C ASP A 38 -15.29 -5.23 -13.43
N THR A 39 -16.07 -6.01 -14.14
CA THR A 39 -16.64 -5.59 -15.41
C THR A 39 -18.16 -5.46 -15.35
N GLN A 40 -18.64 -4.34 -15.89
CA GLN A 40 -20.01 -4.29 -16.37
C GLN A 40 -20.08 -5.04 -17.69
N ASN A 41 -20.91 -6.06 -17.74
CA ASN A 41 -21.20 -6.77 -18.98
C ASN A 41 -22.36 -6.09 -19.72
N THR A 42 -22.38 -6.28 -21.03
CA THR A 42 -23.50 -5.92 -21.87
C THR A 42 -24.18 -7.18 -22.37
N ALA A 43 -25.51 -7.19 -22.37
CA ALA A 43 -26.31 -8.25 -22.97
C ALA A 43 -27.41 -7.65 -23.84
N GLN A 44 -27.86 -8.42 -24.85
CA GLN A 44 -29.01 -8.12 -25.62
C GLN A 44 -29.87 -9.39 -25.71
N ASP A 45 -31.08 -9.30 -25.23
CA ASP A 45 -32.07 -10.40 -25.29
C ASP A 45 -33.39 -9.85 -25.84
N PRO A 46 -33.94 -10.43 -26.94
CA PRO A 46 -35.19 -9.96 -27.53
C PRO A 46 -36.39 -9.94 -26.59
N THR A 47 -36.33 -10.75 -25.52
CA THR A 47 -37.42 -10.86 -24.52
C THR A 47 -37.27 -9.93 -23.34
N LEU A 48 -36.07 -9.32 -23.18
CA LEU A 48 -35.73 -8.44 -22.06
C LEU A 48 -35.50 -7.01 -22.54
N ASN A 49 -35.81 -6.03 -21.71
CA ASN A 49 -35.62 -4.60 -21.98
C ASN A 49 -36.14 -4.12 -23.34
N GLY A 50 -37.23 -4.73 -23.83
CA GLY A 50 -37.79 -4.43 -25.17
C GLY A 50 -36.85 -4.77 -26.33
N GLY A 51 -35.90 -5.69 -26.15
CA GLY A 51 -34.90 -6.07 -27.15
C GLY A 51 -33.71 -5.10 -27.23
N VAL A 52 -33.65 -4.08 -26.38
CA VAL A 52 -32.54 -3.10 -26.32
C VAL A 52 -31.40 -3.66 -25.49
N GLN A 53 -30.17 -3.43 -25.92
CA GLN A 53 -28.98 -3.80 -25.19
C GLN A 53 -28.96 -3.15 -23.78
N PHE A 54 -28.60 -3.90 -22.77
CA PHE A 54 -28.50 -3.43 -21.38
C PHE A 54 -27.19 -3.81 -20.74
N THR A 55 -26.83 -3.09 -19.67
CA THR A 55 -25.65 -3.35 -18.86
C THR A 55 -26.03 -3.97 -17.51
N TYR A 56 -25.15 -4.83 -16.97
CA TYR A 56 -25.30 -5.44 -15.64
C TYR A 56 -23.95 -5.78 -15.04
N ASN A 57 -23.89 -5.87 -13.70
CA ASN A 57 -22.67 -6.33 -13.01
C ASN A 57 -22.54 -7.85 -13.16
N GLN A 58 -21.33 -8.31 -13.47
CA GLN A 58 -21.03 -9.72 -13.68
C GLN A 58 -21.21 -10.56 -12.40
N GLY A 59 -21.03 -9.95 -11.22
CA GLY A 59 -21.18 -10.65 -9.96
C GLY A 59 -20.89 -9.79 -8.74
N PHE A 60 -21.04 -10.38 -7.57
CA PHE A 60 -20.91 -9.72 -6.28
C PHE A 60 -20.17 -10.58 -5.27
N LYS A 61 -19.44 -9.90 -4.36
CA LYS A 61 -18.70 -10.49 -3.26
C LYS A 61 -19.06 -9.76 -1.98
N TYR A 62 -19.41 -10.50 -0.94
CA TYR A 62 -19.72 -9.98 0.39
C TYR A 62 -18.90 -10.73 1.41
N PHE A 63 -18.05 -10.03 2.15
CA PHE A 63 -17.13 -10.63 3.12
C PHE A 63 -17.21 -9.95 4.48
N VAL A 64 -16.97 -10.75 5.50
CA VAL A 64 -16.55 -10.32 6.83
C VAL A 64 -15.10 -10.78 7.02
N ASP A 65 -14.20 -9.83 7.14
CA ASP A 65 -12.79 -10.06 7.38
C ASP A 65 -12.51 -9.87 8.87
N THR A 66 -12.07 -10.91 9.55
CA THR A 66 -11.58 -10.81 10.93
C THR A 66 -10.05 -10.85 10.90
N THR A 67 -9.43 -9.87 11.50
CA THR A 67 -7.97 -9.75 11.59
C THR A 67 -7.55 -9.82 13.05
N SER A 68 -6.63 -10.70 13.36
CA SER A 68 -5.89 -10.70 14.63
C SER A 68 -4.43 -10.37 14.34
N GLU A 69 -3.88 -9.40 15.06
CA GLU A 69 -2.48 -9.04 14.88
C GLU A 69 -1.77 -8.85 16.22
N THR A 70 -0.51 -9.29 16.25
CA THR A 70 0.41 -9.07 17.37
C THR A 70 1.70 -8.48 16.81
N ARG A 71 2.15 -7.39 17.39
CA ARG A 71 3.42 -6.77 17.05
C ARG A 71 4.26 -6.59 18.30
N ASP A 72 5.45 -7.15 18.28
CA ASP A 72 6.49 -6.97 19.27
C ASP A 72 7.60 -6.09 18.70
N GLY A 73 8.09 -5.16 19.50
CA GLY A 73 9.22 -4.30 19.16
C GLY A 73 10.13 -4.15 20.34
N ALA A 74 11.44 -4.28 20.11
CA ALA A 74 12.46 -4.01 21.08
C ALA A 74 13.54 -3.07 20.50
N MET A 75 14.04 -2.18 21.31
CA MET A 75 15.14 -1.30 20.92
C MET A 75 16.14 -1.13 22.06
N ALA A 76 17.41 -0.98 21.70
CA ALA A 76 18.45 -0.62 22.63
C ALA A 76 19.38 0.41 21.98
N VAL A 77 19.77 1.43 22.73
CA VAL A 77 20.72 2.46 22.32
C VAL A 77 21.77 2.58 23.41
N LEU A 78 23.03 2.50 23.01
CA LEU A 78 24.17 2.77 23.85
C LEU A 78 24.93 3.97 23.29
N GLU A 79 24.99 5.04 24.04
CA GLU A 79 25.76 6.22 23.72
C GLU A 79 27.04 6.30 24.60
N PHE A 80 28.17 6.61 23.99
CA PHE A 80 29.46 6.82 24.67
C PHE A 80 30.03 8.19 24.30
N LYS A 81 30.11 9.08 25.31
CA LYS A 81 30.64 10.46 25.23
C LYS A 81 31.66 10.70 26.30
N PRO A 82 32.89 10.15 26.18
CA PRO A 82 33.90 10.27 27.21
C PRO A 82 34.42 11.71 27.39
N ASN A 83 34.26 12.55 26.37
CA ASN A 83 34.64 13.96 26.34
C ASN A 83 33.84 14.73 25.28
N LYS A 84 34.12 16.04 25.15
CA LYS A 84 33.47 16.92 24.16
C LYS A 84 33.85 16.62 22.69
N GLN A 85 34.89 15.83 22.46
CA GLN A 85 35.43 15.56 21.14
C GLN A 85 34.83 14.28 20.52
N LEU A 86 34.53 13.27 21.32
CA LEU A 86 34.03 11.97 20.83
C LEU A 86 32.61 11.71 21.30
N SER A 87 31.75 11.37 20.33
CA SER A 87 30.44 10.82 20.58
C SER A 87 30.24 9.58 19.70
N SER A 88 29.97 8.44 20.30
CA SER A 88 29.73 7.18 19.61
C SER A 88 28.40 6.59 20.08
N THR A 89 27.55 6.15 19.14
CA THR A 89 26.24 5.58 19.43
C THR A 89 26.08 4.26 18.68
N VAL A 90 25.68 3.24 19.40
CA VAL A 90 25.23 1.97 18.83
C VAL A 90 23.74 1.84 19.09
N ASP A 91 22.96 1.52 18.08
CA ASP A 91 21.55 1.23 18.18
C ASP A 91 21.21 -0.15 17.60
N ILE A 92 20.27 -0.82 18.25
CA ILE A 92 19.71 -2.11 17.82
C ILE A 92 18.20 -1.99 17.84
N PHE A 93 17.56 -2.46 16.78
CA PHE A 93 16.12 -2.51 16.67
C PHE A 93 15.66 -3.88 16.19
N TYR A 94 14.67 -4.41 16.87
CA TYR A 94 13.97 -5.63 16.50
C TYR A 94 12.46 -5.38 16.43
N SER A 95 11.80 -5.92 15.42
CA SER A 95 10.33 -5.96 15.36
C SER A 95 9.85 -7.25 14.74
N LYS A 96 8.90 -7.89 15.41
CA LYS A 96 8.16 -9.03 14.88
C LYS A 96 6.69 -8.67 14.77
N PHE A 97 6.08 -9.02 13.65
CA PHE A 97 4.68 -8.78 13.36
C PHE A 97 4.02 -10.08 12.88
N ASP A 98 3.12 -10.60 13.68
CA ASP A 98 2.30 -11.76 13.37
C ASP A 98 0.87 -11.28 13.11
N LYS A 99 0.34 -11.57 11.93
CA LYS A 99 -1.00 -11.20 11.52
C LYS A 99 -1.72 -12.39 10.93
N GLU A 100 -2.97 -12.56 11.30
CA GLU A 100 -3.86 -13.55 10.70
C GLU A 100 -5.14 -12.86 10.27
N ILE A 101 -5.51 -13.01 9.01
CA ILE A 101 -6.78 -12.55 8.47
C ILE A 101 -7.58 -13.80 8.08
N VAL A 102 -8.82 -13.84 8.53
CA VAL A 102 -9.79 -14.83 8.07
C VAL A 102 -10.96 -14.08 7.42
N LYS A 103 -11.09 -14.24 6.11
CA LYS A 103 -12.20 -13.69 5.33
C LYS A 103 -13.24 -14.79 5.13
N ARG A 104 -14.48 -14.49 5.43
CA ARG A 104 -15.62 -15.39 5.25
C ARG A 104 -16.70 -14.65 4.49
N GLY A 105 -17.16 -15.23 3.40
CA GLY A 105 -18.10 -14.52 2.57
C GLY A 105 -18.83 -15.37 1.55
N ILE A 106 -19.62 -14.68 0.76
CA ILE A 106 -20.34 -15.20 -0.38
C ILE A 106 -19.88 -14.48 -1.64
N GLU A 107 -19.67 -15.25 -2.69
CA GLU A 107 -19.49 -14.76 -4.05
C GLU A 107 -20.59 -15.37 -4.93
N ALA A 108 -21.14 -14.55 -5.82
CA ALA A 108 -22.11 -15.01 -6.81
C ALA A 108 -21.76 -14.36 -8.16
N GLN A 109 -21.48 -15.18 -9.15
CA GLN A 109 -21.16 -14.79 -10.51
C GLN A 109 -22.38 -15.04 -11.42
N MET A 110 -22.81 -14.00 -12.17
CA MET A 110 -24.07 -14.04 -12.94
C MET A 110 -23.83 -14.34 -14.41
N ASN A 111 -22.62 -14.18 -14.89
CA ASN A 111 -22.29 -14.45 -16.29
C ASN A 111 -20.98 -15.21 -16.37
N ASP A 112 -21.08 -16.44 -16.88
CA ASP A 112 -19.92 -17.26 -17.19
C ASP A 112 -20.05 -17.77 -18.61
N SER A 113 -19.25 -17.24 -19.52
CA SER A 113 -19.24 -17.65 -20.93
C SER A 113 -18.83 -19.12 -21.14
N TRP A 114 -18.23 -19.73 -20.13
CA TRP A 114 -17.80 -21.14 -20.13
C TRP A 114 -18.84 -22.07 -19.46
N LYS A 115 -19.88 -21.54 -18.79
CA LYS A 115 -21.04 -22.33 -18.36
C LYS A 115 -21.83 -22.82 -19.58
N GLY A 116 -22.53 -23.93 -19.47
CA GLY A 116 -23.20 -24.60 -20.58
C GLY A 116 -22.41 -25.77 -21.15
N VAL A 117 -21.21 -26.07 -20.60
CA VAL A 117 -20.44 -27.26 -20.91
C VAL A 117 -20.78 -28.36 -19.92
N GLY A 118 -21.15 -29.53 -20.40
CA GLY A 118 -21.56 -30.64 -19.54
C GLY A 118 -22.92 -30.43 -18.90
N ASN A 119 -23.00 -30.54 -17.57
CA ASN A 119 -24.23 -30.44 -16.78
C ASN A 119 -24.56 -29.02 -16.29
N TYR A 120 -23.74 -28.03 -16.63
CA TYR A 120 -23.93 -26.64 -16.17
C TYR A 120 -24.83 -25.89 -17.14
N GLN A 121 -25.88 -25.26 -16.61
CA GLN A 121 -26.79 -24.43 -17.37
C GLN A 121 -26.34 -22.96 -17.33
N TYR A 122 -26.60 -22.22 -18.41
CA TYR A 122 -26.38 -20.78 -18.40
C TYR A 122 -27.28 -20.09 -17.38
N PRO A 123 -26.79 -19.04 -16.66
CA PRO A 123 -27.65 -18.21 -15.84
C PRO A 123 -28.81 -17.64 -16.64
N THR A 124 -29.98 -17.60 -16.02
CA THR A 124 -31.22 -17.04 -16.58
C THR A 124 -31.67 -15.84 -15.78
N LEU A 125 -32.20 -14.80 -16.43
CA LEU A 125 -32.70 -13.60 -15.75
C LEU A 125 -34.24 -13.56 -15.85
N THR A 126 -34.91 -13.46 -14.70
CA THR A 126 -36.35 -13.32 -14.61
C THR A 126 -36.75 -12.10 -13.79
N ASN A 127 -37.94 -11.53 -14.07
CA ASN A 127 -38.46 -10.33 -13.40
C ASN A 127 -37.45 -9.14 -13.37
N PRO A 128 -36.79 -8.82 -14.51
CA PRO A 128 -35.81 -7.74 -14.52
C PRO A 128 -36.52 -6.37 -14.44
N VAL A 129 -35.85 -5.45 -13.73
CA VAL A 129 -36.20 -4.02 -13.74
C VAL A 129 -34.99 -3.26 -14.26
N PHE A 130 -35.22 -2.38 -15.23
CA PHE A 130 -34.20 -1.58 -15.88
C PHE A 130 -34.36 -0.09 -15.59
N ASP A 131 -33.27 0.62 -15.47
CA ASP A 131 -33.20 2.07 -15.47
C ASP A 131 -32.07 2.51 -16.44
N ASN A 132 -32.45 3.34 -17.45
CA ASN A 132 -31.51 3.80 -18.49
C ASN A 132 -30.69 2.66 -19.13
N ASN A 133 -31.35 1.58 -19.51
CA ASN A 133 -30.75 0.36 -20.06
C ASN A 133 -29.73 -0.31 -19.11
N ARG A 134 -29.85 -0.06 -17.83
CA ARG A 134 -29.08 -0.76 -16.80
C ARG A 134 -30.01 -1.62 -15.95
N LEU A 135 -29.63 -2.87 -15.74
CA LEU A 135 -30.37 -3.76 -14.85
C LEU A 135 -30.20 -3.27 -13.40
N ILE A 136 -31.33 -2.97 -12.73
CA ILE A 136 -31.32 -2.50 -11.33
C ILE A 136 -31.86 -3.53 -10.34
N SER A 137 -32.66 -4.48 -10.78
CA SER A 137 -33.08 -5.62 -9.98
C SER A 137 -33.57 -6.78 -10.86
N GLY A 138 -33.60 -7.98 -10.29
CA GLY A 138 -34.05 -9.19 -10.96
C GLY A 138 -33.72 -10.45 -10.18
N VAL A 139 -34.15 -11.59 -10.70
CA VAL A 139 -33.82 -12.91 -10.17
C VAL A 139 -32.98 -13.65 -11.21
N TRP A 140 -31.75 -13.96 -10.83
CA TRP A 140 -30.85 -14.81 -11.59
C TRP A 140 -31.05 -16.27 -11.16
N GLY A 141 -31.43 -17.12 -12.07
CA GLY A 141 -31.51 -18.57 -11.93
C GLY A 141 -30.26 -19.26 -12.47
N ASN A 142 -30.02 -20.50 -12.07
CA ASN A 142 -28.86 -21.31 -12.45
C ASN A 142 -27.50 -20.68 -12.06
N VAL A 143 -27.47 -19.93 -10.97
CA VAL A 143 -26.25 -19.38 -10.39
C VAL A 143 -25.66 -20.39 -9.41
N ASN A 144 -24.36 -20.45 -9.28
CA ASN A 144 -23.68 -21.28 -8.28
C ASN A 144 -22.96 -20.40 -7.25
N PRO A 145 -23.69 -19.75 -6.32
CA PRO A 145 -23.03 -18.95 -5.30
C PRO A 145 -22.09 -19.80 -4.48
N LEU A 146 -20.91 -19.31 -4.19
CA LEU A 146 -19.95 -20.02 -3.37
C LEU A 146 -19.75 -19.30 -2.03
N SER A 147 -19.67 -20.06 -0.94
CA SER A 147 -19.13 -19.60 0.32
C SER A 147 -17.63 -19.74 0.27
N ARG A 148 -16.92 -18.61 0.32
CA ARG A 148 -15.46 -18.58 0.25
C ARG A 148 -14.87 -18.29 1.63
N HIS A 149 -13.85 -19.06 1.98
CA HIS A 149 -13.04 -18.87 3.17
C HIS A 149 -11.62 -18.63 2.73
N ILE A 150 -11.05 -17.49 3.14
CA ILE A 150 -9.67 -17.16 2.84
C ILE A 150 -8.93 -17.01 4.17
N TRP A 151 -7.88 -17.77 4.35
CA TRP A 151 -7.01 -17.74 5.51
C TRP A 151 -5.65 -17.17 5.11
N GLU A 152 -5.28 -16.04 5.74
CA GLU A 152 -4.08 -15.26 5.41
C GLU A 152 -3.22 -15.03 6.66
N PRO A 153 -2.43 -16.05 7.12
CA PRO A 153 -1.40 -15.81 8.11
C PRO A 153 -0.18 -15.13 7.47
N ARG A 154 0.33 -14.12 8.15
CA ARG A 154 1.52 -13.37 7.76
C ARG A 154 2.46 -13.19 8.94
N ASN A 155 3.73 -13.41 8.70
CA ASN A 155 4.80 -13.25 9.65
C ASN A 155 5.88 -12.33 9.05
N ASP A 156 6.12 -11.20 9.71
CA ASP A 156 7.16 -10.25 9.31
C ASP A 156 8.18 -10.11 10.45
N GLU A 157 9.45 -10.06 10.11
CA GLU A 157 10.55 -9.86 11.04
C GLU A 157 11.50 -8.80 10.50
N LEU A 158 11.85 -7.83 11.34
CA LEU A 158 12.80 -6.77 11.03
C LEU A 158 13.89 -6.72 12.11
N ASN A 159 15.14 -6.82 11.68
CA ASN A 159 16.33 -6.64 12.49
C ASN A 159 17.15 -5.49 11.92
N SER A 160 17.61 -4.58 12.77
CA SER A 160 18.47 -3.48 12.37
C SER A 160 19.54 -3.22 13.43
N VAL A 161 20.74 -2.87 12.98
CA VAL A 161 21.84 -2.41 13.84
C VAL A 161 22.50 -1.22 13.16
N GLY A 162 22.78 -0.19 13.95
CA GLY A 162 23.48 1.01 13.55
C GLY A 162 24.66 1.32 14.46
N TRP A 163 25.70 1.90 13.91
CA TRP A 163 26.81 2.48 14.66
C TRP A 163 27.18 3.82 14.04
N ASN A 164 27.08 4.89 14.82
CA ASN A 164 27.43 6.24 14.43
C ASN A 164 28.52 6.77 15.37
N THR A 165 29.60 7.36 14.84
CA THR A 165 30.63 7.98 15.61
C THR A 165 30.98 9.33 15.02
N LYS A 166 30.99 10.35 15.89
CA LYS A 166 31.43 11.70 15.59
C LYS A 166 32.70 12.00 16.39
N TYR A 167 33.72 12.51 15.72
CA TYR A 167 34.99 12.86 16.32
C TYR A 167 35.44 14.25 15.88
N LYS A 168 35.53 15.18 16.86
CA LYS A 168 36.10 16.50 16.67
C LYS A 168 37.61 16.39 16.78
N PHE A 169 38.31 16.22 15.65
CA PHE A 169 39.76 15.97 15.60
C PHE A 169 40.59 17.24 15.55
N ALA A 170 40.00 18.40 15.27
CA ALA A 170 40.61 19.72 15.34
C ALA A 170 39.55 20.76 15.72
N ASP A 171 39.93 21.98 15.98
CA ASP A 171 39.07 23.01 16.59
C ASP A 171 37.78 23.26 15.75
N LYS A 172 37.90 23.30 14.43
CA LYS A 172 36.80 23.54 13.52
C LYS A 172 36.41 22.32 12.69
N TRP A 173 37.00 21.12 12.96
CA TRP A 173 36.80 19.95 12.15
C TRP A 173 36.15 18.80 12.91
N THR A 174 35.10 18.23 12.33
CA THR A 174 34.44 17.03 12.86
C THR A 174 34.33 15.98 11.77
N ALA A 175 34.78 14.76 12.04
CA ALA A 175 34.56 13.61 11.20
C ALA A 175 33.33 12.82 11.71
N ASN A 176 32.60 12.19 10.82
CA ASN A 176 31.49 11.30 11.14
C ASN A 176 31.60 10.01 10.33
N VAL A 177 31.45 8.89 11.02
CA VAL A 177 31.34 7.54 10.45
C VAL A 177 29.97 6.98 10.84
N ASP A 178 29.26 6.42 9.89
CA ASP A 178 27.97 5.77 10.11
C ASP A 178 27.96 4.43 9.37
N LEU A 179 27.67 3.36 10.08
CA LEU A 179 27.51 2.01 9.55
C LEU A 179 26.13 1.51 9.94
N SER A 180 25.40 0.94 8.99
CA SER A 180 24.12 0.33 9.29
C SER A 180 23.88 -0.96 8.50
N TYR A 181 23.15 -1.86 9.14
CA TYR A 181 22.62 -3.08 8.56
C TYR A 181 21.18 -3.26 8.95
N SER A 182 20.33 -3.59 7.98
CA SER A 182 18.93 -3.93 8.21
C SER A 182 18.55 -5.15 7.39
N SER A 183 17.74 -6.03 7.98
CA SER A 183 17.19 -7.22 7.32
C SER A 183 15.72 -7.34 7.66
N ALA A 184 14.87 -7.34 6.63
CA ALA A 184 13.44 -7.57 6.75
C ALA A 184 13.05 -8.85 6.01
N LYS A 185 12.34 -9.74 6.69
CA LYS A 185 11.78 -10.96 6.10
C LYS A 185 10.26 -10.96 6.30
N SER A 186 9.52 -11.29 5.25
CA SER A 186 8.07 -11.44 5.27
C SER A 186 7.70 -12.77 4.66
N THR A 187 6.81 -13.51 5.32
CA THR A 187 6.18 -14.72 4.77
C THR A 187 4.67 -14.57 4.94
N GLU A 188 3.96 -14.62 3.83
CA GLU A 188 2.51 -14.55 3.77
C GLU A 188 1.98 -15.80 3.08
N ARG A 189 0.99 -16.44 3.67
CA ARG A 189 0.24 -17.53 3.05
C ARG A 189 -1.18 -17.07 2.80
N ILE A 190 -1.74 -17.41 1.66
CA ILE A 190 -3.13 -17.18 1.31
C ILE A 190 -3.73 -18.50 0.88
N THR A 191 -4.63 -19.04 1.70
CA THR A 191 -5.32 -20.30 1.43
C THR A 191 -6.80 -20.01 1.23
N GLU A 192 -7.32 -20.34 0.07
CA GLU A 192 -8.72 -20.17 -0.30
C GLU A 192 -9.42 -21.52 -0.33
N MET A 193 -10.60 -21.62 0.27
CA MET A 193 -11.44 -22.80 0.33
C MET A 193 -12.87 -22.43 -0.03
N GLU A 194 -13.56 -23.36 -0.67
CA GLU A 194 -14.87 -23.13 -1.25
C GLU A 194 -15.88 -24.14 -0.75
N ALA A 195 -17.11 -23.66 -0.52
CA ALA A 195 -18.25 -24.50 -0.20
C ALA A 195 -19.49 -24.03 -0.95
N GLY A 196 -20.38 -24.95 -1.30
CA GLY A 196 -21.63 -24.63 -2.01
C GLY A 196 -22.71 -25.64 -1.74
N GLN A 197 -23.90 -25.39 -2.27
CA GLN A 197 -24.99 -26.34 -2.29
C GLN A 197 -24.58 -27.58 -3.10
N PHE A 198 -24.97 -28.74 -2.63
CA PHE A 198 -24.48 -29.99 -3.20
C PHE A 198 -25.55 -31.07 -3.21
N ASP A 199 -25.76 -31.69 -4.37
CA ASP A 199 -26.59 -32.86 -4.54
C ASP A 199 -25.78 -34.12 -4.21
N THR A 200 -26.01 -34.68 -3.05
CA THR A 200 -25.30 -35.88 -2.60
C THR A 200 -25.76 -37.16 -3.33
N VAL A 201 -26.93 -37.13 -3.99
CA VAL A 201 -27.46 -38.26 -4.76
C VAL A 201 -26.78 -38.32 -6.13
N ASN A 202 -26.71 -37.20 -6.82
CA ASN A 202 -26.09 -37.11 -8.14
C ASN A 202 -24.62 -36.69 -8.08
N ASN A 203 -24.08 -36.45 -6.87
CA ASN A 203 -22.70 -36.09 -6.59
C ASN A 203 -22.20 -34.87 -7.42
N ARG A 204 -22.92 -33.77 -7.34
CA ARG A 204 -22.63 -32.53 -8.09
C ARG A 204 -23.09 -31.30 -7.33
N PRO A 205 -22.48 -30.11 -7.57
CA PRO A 205 -23.02 -28.84 -7.12
C PRO A 205 -24.45 -28.62 -7.62
N LEU A 206 -25.26 -27.92 -6.81
CA LEU A 206 -26.61 -27.52 -7.15
C LEU A 206 -26.66 -26.04 -7.48
N PRO A 207 -27.19 -25.67 -8.67
CA PRO A 207 -27.46 -24.26 -8.98
C PRO A 207 -28.63 -23.74 -8.16
N GLU A 208 -28.62 -22.42 -7.92
CA GLU A 208 -29.58 -21.73 -7.07
C GLU A 208 -30.11 -20.47 -7.75
N ASN A 209 -31.19 -19.91 -7.20
CA ASN A 209 -31.70 -18.62 -7.60
C ASN A 209 -31.16 -17.51 -6.66
N VAL A 210 -30.70 -16.42 -7.24
CA VAL A 210 -30.19 -15.26 -6.53
C VAL A 210 -31.00 -14.02 -6.89
N THR A 211 -31.65 -13.42 -5.90
CA THR A 211 -32.37 -12.16 -6.09
C THR A 211 -31.44 -10.99 -5.88
N ILE A 212 -31.44 -10.06 -6.81
CA ILE A 212 -30.63 -8.85 -6.74
C ILE A 212 -31.53 -7.63 -6.76
N ALA A 213 -31.30 -6.68 -5.88
CA ALA A 213 -31.99 -5.41 -5.83
C ALA A 213 -31.00 -4.24 -5.69
N ASN A 214 -31.37 -3.09 -6.22
CA ASN A 214 -30.64 -1.82 -6.09
C ASN A 214 -29.22 -1.81 -6.69
N TYR A 215 -29.08 -2.19 -7.93
CA TYR A 215 -27.81 -2.16 -8.66
C TYR A 215 -27.11 -0.79 -8.73
N ASN A 216 -27.79 0.33 -8.42
CA ASN A 216 -27.20 1.67 -8.41
C ASN A 216 -26.31 1.94 -7.19
N GLN A 217 -26.46 1.11 -6.17
CA GLN A 217 -25.55 0.98 -5.03
C GLN A 217 -25.03 -0.45 -5.04
N ILE A 218 -24.18 -0.82 -4.11
CA ILE A 218 -23.83 -2.23 -3.99
C ILE A 218 -25.12 -3.02 -3.84
N ALA A 219 -25.39 -3.88 -4.80
CA ALA A 219 -26.64 -4.61 -4.87
C ALA A 219 -26.89 -5.39 -3.58
N SER A 220 -28.09 -5.33 -3.06
CA SER A 220 -28.48 -6.23 -1.99
C SER A 220 -28.80 -7.60 -2.61
N LEU A 221 -27.96 -8.59 -2.34
CA LEU A 221 -28.30 -9.98 -2.56
C LEU A 221 -29.26 -10.42 -1.46
N GLN A 222 -30.30 -11.17 -1.84
CA GLN A 222 -31.13 -11.90 -0.90
C GLN A 222 -30.81 -13.37 -1.05
N TYR A 223 -30.12 -13.91 -0.05
CA TYR A 223 -29.63 -15.27 -0.07
C TYR A 223 -29.37 -15.79 1.34
N ASP A 224 -29.88 -16.97 1.69
CA ASP A 224 -29.77 -17.55 3.03
C ASP A 224 -29.11 -18.93 2.98
N ARG A 225 -28.00 -19.08 3.68
CA ARG A 225 -27.30 -20.35 3.90
C ARG A 225 -27.33 -20.80 5.37
N SER A 226 -28.38 -20.50 6.07
CA SER A 226 -28.57 -20.99 7.46
C SER A 226 -28.71 -22.51 7.55
N ASN A 227 -29.22 -23.18 6.50
CA ASN A 227 -29.29 -24.63 6.43
C ASN A 227 -27.95 -25.22 5.94
N LEU A 228 -27.11 -25.68 6.87
CA LEU A 228 -25.81 -26.24 6.56
C LEU A 228 -25.84 -27.70 6.08
N SER A 229 -26.95 -28.42 6.19
CA SER A 229 -27.04 -29.85 5.89
C SER A 229 -26.80 -30.19 4.43
N THR A 230 -27.11 -29.26 3.52
CA THR A 230 -26.97 -29.40 2.07
C THR A 230 -25.65 -28.83 1.54
N LEU A 231 -24.87 -28.17 2.41
CA LEU A 231 -23.57 -27.58 2.03
C LEU A 231 -22.46 -28.62 2.10
N ARG A 232 -21.53 -28.53 1.15
CA ARG A 232 -20.30 -29.33 1.11
C ARG A 232 -19.12 -28.44 0.72
N LEU A 233 -17.92 -28.84 1.16
CA LEU A 233 -16.68 -28.38 0.51
C LEU A 233 -16.73 -28.93 -0.92
N THR A 234 -16.62 -28.05 -1.90
CA THR A 234 -16.76 -28.38 -3.33
C THR A 234 -16.24 -27.23 -4.18
N ASP A 235 -16.25 -27.38 -5.49
CA ASP A 235 -16.01 -26.33 -6.48
C ASP A 235 -17.36 -25.96 -7.15
N PRO A 236 -18.15 -25.02 -6.60
CA PRO A 236 -19.47 -24.68 -7.14
C PRO A 236 -19.41 -24.11 -8.54
N GLU A 237 -18.35 -23.39 -8.86
CA GLU A 237 -18.16 -22.67 -10.12
C GLU A 237 -17.45 -23.52 -11.20
N SER A 238 -17.03 -24.75 -10.86
CA SER A 238 -16.33 -25.64 -11.77
C SER A 238 -15.02 -25.09 -12.35
N TRP A 239 -14.25 -24.43 -11.50
CA TRP A 239 -12.91 -23.95 -11.87
C TRP A 239 -11.88 -25.06 -11.99
N GLY A 240 -12.28 -26.32 -11.71
CA GLY A 240 -11.45 -27.51 -11.76
C GLY A 240 -10.54 -27.66 -10.56
N GLN A 241 -10.83 -26.98 -9.44
CA GLN A 241 -10.10 -27.03 -8.18
C GLN A 241 -11.06 -26.71 -7.02
N ASN A 242 -10.78 -27.23 -5.82
CA ASN A 242 -11.63 -27.02 -4.63
C ASN A 242 -11.08 -25.91 -3.72
N GLY A 243 -10.15 -25.13 -4.23
CA GLY A 243 -9.49 -24.03 -3.55
C GLY A 243 -8.07 -23.81 -4.04
N TYR A 244 -7.38 -22.89 -3.41
CA TYR A 244 -6.08 -22.41 -3.85
C TYR A 244 -5.18 -22.10 -2.65
N ASP A 245 -3.89 -22.38 -2.76
CA ASP A 245 -2.89 -22.04 -1.75
C ASP A 245 -1.73 -21.27 -2.40
N LYS A 246 -1.29 -20.21 -1.74
CA LYS A 246 -0.22 -19.36 -2.21
C LYS A 246 0.66 -18.94 -1.04
N ILE A 247 1.97 -19.14 -1.17
CA ILE A 247 2.97 -18.71 -0.21
C ILE A 247 3.89 -17.70 -0.88
N ILE A 248 3.96 -16.49 -0.33
CA ILE A 248 4.83 -15.42 -0.79
C ILE A 248 5.88 -15.16 0.27
N THR A 249 7.15 -15.22 -0.12
CA THR A 249 8.27 -14.87 0.76
C THR A 249 9.04 -13.69 0.17
N THR A 250 9.33 -12.70 1.02
CA THR A 250 10.18 -11.54 0.67
C THR A 250 11.32 -11.45 1.68
N ASP A 251 12.54 -11.31 1.18
CA ASP A 251 13.77 -11.05 1.96
C ASP A 251 14.41 -9.78 1.42
N ASP A 252 14.63 -8.77 2.29
CA ASP A 252 15.14 -7.44 1.93
C ASP A 252 16.26 -7.05 2.88
N LYS A 253 17.50 -6.93 2.37
CA LYS A 253 18.70 -6.62 3.15
C LYS A 253 19.34 -5.35 2.66
N ILE A 254 19.68 -4.47 3.60
CA ILE A 254 20.35 -3.19 3.33
C ILE A 254 21.60 -3.10 4.17
N LYS A 255 22.71 -2.71 3.54
CA LYS A 255 23.99 -2.37 4.19
C LYS A 255 24.36 -0.97 3.75
N ALA A 256 24.75 -0.12 4.69
CA ALA A 256 25.18 1.22 4.36
C ALA A 256 26.45 1.62 5.16
N LEU A 257 27.28 2.40 4.48
CA LEU A 257 28.44 3.08 5.05
C LEU A 257 28.38 4.55 4.63
N ARG A 258 28.43 5.47 5.58
CA ARG A 258 28.61 6.89 5.34
C ARG A 258 29.86 7.41 6.05
N LEU A 259 30.67 8.13 5.31
CA LEU A 259 31.84 8.87 5.82
C LEU A 259 31.62 10.33 5.47
N SER A 260 31.76 11.22 6.44
CA SER A 260 31.67 12.66 6.20
C SER A 260 32.59 13.46 7.10
N ALA A 261 32.93 14.65 6.63
CA ALA A 261 33.64 15.65 7.40
C ALA A 261 32.91 16.98 7.35
N GLN A 262 32.89 17.67 8.47
CA GLN A 262 32.31 18.99 8.65
C GLN A 262 33.44 19.96 9.04
N HIS A 263 33.40 21.15 8.46
CA HIS A 263 34.29 22.25 8.82
C HIS A 263 33.46 23.52 9.09
N ASP A 264 33.68 24.08 10.30
CA ASP A 264 33.07 25.34 10.69
C ASP A 264 33.83 26.51 10.05
N LEU A 265 33.10 27.40 9.42
CA LEU A 265 33.60 28.55 8.66
C LEU A 265 33.20 29.88 9.33
N GLU A 266 33.83 30.94 8.90
CA GLU A 266 33.49 32.31 9.26
C GLU A 266 33.04 33.07 7.99
N GLY A 267 32.03 33.93 8.11
CA GLY A 267 31.49 34.72 6.99
C GLY A 267 30.13 34.21 6.49
N MET A 268 29.84 34.40 5.22
CA MET A 268 28.54 34.09 4.60
C MET A 268 28.16 32.61 4.72
N PHE A 269 29.14 31.72 4.70
CA PHE A 269 28.95 30.30 4.96
C PHE A 269 29.47 30.02 6.37
N SER A 270 28.57 29.51 7.23
CA SER A 270 28.90 29.17 8.61
C SER A 270 29.53 27.78 8.76
N LYS A 271 29.29 26.91 7.78
CA LYS A 271 29.74 25.52 7.84
C LYS A 271 29.72 24.88 6.45
N VAL A 272 30.67 23.98 6.20
CA VAL A 272 30.65 23.07 5.05
C VAL A 272 30.63 21.62 5.56
N ASP A 273 29.85 20.77 4.89
CA ASP A 273 29.72 19.35 5.19
C ASP A 273 29.84 18.58 3.86
N PHE A 274 30.71 17.59 3.80
CA PHE A 274 30.93 16.80 2.59
C PHE A 274 31.28 15.35 2.94
N GLY A 275 31.00 14.45 2.02
CA GLY A 275 31.24 13.05 2.28
C GLY A 275 30.79 12.11 1.18
N ILE A 276 30.86 10.84 1.51
CA ILE A 276 30.43 9.73 0.68
C ILE A 276 29.48 8.84 1.46
N ASN A 277 28.43 8.38 0.80
CA ASN A 277 27.53 7.34 1.29
C ASN A 277 27.49 6.20 0.26
N HIS A 278 27.70 4.97 0.72
CA HIS A 278 27.57 3.76 -0.08
C HIS A 278 26.51 2.85 0.54
N THR A 279 25.49 2.49 -0.26
CA THR A 279 24.41 1.61 0.15
C THR A 279 24.29 0.44 -0.82
N GLN A 280 24.21 -0.77 -0.28
CA GLN A 280 23.87 -1.96 -1.03
C GLN A 280 22.54 -2.50 -0.52
N ARG A 281 21.61 -2.80 -1.43
CA ARG A 281 20.33 -3.43 -1.12
C ARG A 281 20.14 -4.67 -1.99
N ASP A 282 19.79 -5.77 -1.34
CA ASP A 282 19.45 -7.03 -1.95
C ASP A 282 18.00 -7.38 -1.57
N LYS A 283 17.11 -7.49 -2.55
CA LYS A 283 15.73 -7.90 -2.31
C LYS A 283 15.36 -9.07 -3.18
N THR A 284 14.80 -10.11 -2.56
CA THR A 284 14.31 -11.31 -3.22
C THR A 284 12.83 -11.50 -2.89
N LYS A 285 12.04 -11.82 -3.89
CA LYS A 285 10.64 -12.26 -3.73
C LYS A 285 10.48 -13.62 -4.39
N SER A 286 9.80 -14.55 -3.74
CA SER A 286 9.39 -15.84 -4.29
C SER A 286 7.91 -16.07 -4.06
N ALA A 287 7.28 -16.86 -4.93
CA ALA A 287 5.91 -17.31 -4.78
C ALA A 287 5.84 -18.80 -5.11
N GLU A 288 5.18 -19.55 -4.25
CA GLU A 288 4.83 -20.97 -4.43
C GLU A 288 3.32 -21.07 -4.37
N GLU A 289 2.72 -21.79 -5.33
CA GLU A 289 1.27 -21.90 -5.42
C GLU A 289 0.85 -23.34 -5.66
N ALA A 290 -0.35 -23.70 -5.16
CA ALA A 290 -0.91 -25.04 -5.29
C ALA A 290 -2.44 -24.97 -5.45
N PHE A 291 -2.99 -25.89 -6.21
CA PHE A 291 -4.41 -26.18 -6.19
C PHE A 291 -4.75 -27.04 -5.01
N LEU A 292 -5.84 -26.73 -4.33
CA LEU A 292 -6.42 -27.59 -3.32
C LEU A 292 -7.35 -28.61 -3.99
N ARG A 293 -7.16 -29.90 -3.66
CA ARG A 293 -7.98 -31.00 -4.13
C ARG A 293 -8.50 -31.80 -2.94
N LEU A 294 -9.79 -32.07 -2.90
CA LEU A 294 -10.38 -32.88 -1.83
C LEU A 294 -9.80 -34.31 -1.81
N LEU A 295 -9.40 -34.79 -0.64
CA LEU A 295 -8.83 -36.12 -0.46
C LEU A 295 -9.84 -37.23 -0.77
N GLY A 296 -9.36 -38.34 -1.35
CA GLY A 296 -10.16 -39.52 -1.62
C GLY A 296 -11.24 -39.35 -2.68
N ARG A 297 -11.15 -38.29 -3.48
CA ARG A 297 -12.11 -37.95 -4.54
C ARG A 297 -11.45 -38.07 -5.90
N THR A 298 -12.11 -38.71 -6.84
CA THR A 298 -11.60 -39.03 -8.19
C THR A 298 -12.42 -38.43 -9.33
N ASN A 299 -13.58 -37.86 -9.04
CA ASN A 299 -14.45 -37.20 -10.01
C ASN A 299 -14.12 -35.69 -10.11
N ASP A 300 -14.55 -35.09 -11.20
CA ASP A 300 -14.17 -33.72 -11.57
C ASP A 300 -14.70 -32.63 -10.61
N ASN A 301 -15.78 -32.93 -9.85
CA ASN A 301 -16.31 -31.97 -8.88
C ASN A 301 -16.87 -32.69 -7.62
N PRO A 302 -16.00 -33.21 -6.78
CA PRO A 302 -16.39 -33.94 -5.57
C PRO A 302 -16.92 -32.99 -4.48
N GLY A 303 -17.84 -33.49 -3.65
CA GLY A 303 -18.24 -32.84 -2.39
C GLY A 303 -17.69 -33.56 -1.18
N ALA A 304 -17.22 -32.82 -0.18
CA ALA A 304 -16.84 -33.35 1.14
C ALA A 304 -17.64 -32.68 2.26
N PRO A 305 -17.86 -33.35 3.40
CA PRO A 305 -18.52 -32.74 4.53
C PRO A 305 -17.83 -31.43 4.96
N LEU A 306 -18.60 -30.47 5.46
CA LEU A 306 -18.04 -29.31 6.12
C LEU A 306 -17.20 -29.73 7.34
N PRO A 307 -16.18 -28.96 7.71
CA PRO A 307 -15.40 -29.22 8.93
C PRO A 307 -16.30 -29.24 10.18
N ALA A 308 -15.90 -30.00 11.19
CA ALA A 308 -16.58 -30.01 12.48
C ALA A 308 -16.60 -28.59 13.08
N GLY A 309 -17.74 -28.20 13.66
CA GLY A 309 -17.91 -26.85 14.21
C GLY A 309 -18.28 -25.78 13.19
N ALA A 310 -18.58 -26.15 11.93
CA ALA A 310 -19.13 -25.20 10.96
C ALA A 310 -20.47 -24.61 11.45
N THR A 311 -20.63 -23.32 11.32
CA THR A 311 -21.84 -22.56 11.76
C THR A 311 -22.33 -21.63 10.66
N ALA A 312 -23.59 -21.23 10.73
CA ALA A 312 -24.11 -20.16 9.91
C ALA A 312 -23.60 -18.82 10.40
N LEU A 313 -23.12 -17.98 9.50
CA LEU A 313 -22.60 -16.64 9.75
C LEU A 313 -23.45 -15.60 9.01
N PRO A 314 -24.28 -14.82 9.72
CA PRO A 314 -24.93 -13.65 9.14
C PRO A 314 -23.86 -12.62 8.73
N ILE A 315 -24.01 -12.02 7.53
CA ILE A 315 -23.12 -10.93 7.07
C ILE A 315 -23.75 -9.61 7.54
N PRO A 316 -23.09 -8.87 8.46
CA PRO A 316 -23.66 -7.68 9.06
C PRO A 316 -24.04 -6.60 8.03
N GLY A 317 -25.21 -5.98 8.23
CA GLY A 317 -25.72 -4.93 7.33
C GLY A 317 -26.28 -5.44 6.01
N THR A 318 -26.49 -6.76 5.90
CA THR A 318 -27.11 -7.43 4.76
C THR A 318 -28.17 -8.45 5.22
N ASN A 319 -28.94 -9.01 4.29
CA ASN A 319 -29.82 -10.15 4.55
C ASN A 319 -29.16 -11.48 4.13
N LEU A 320 -27.81 -11.51 4.12
CA LEU A 320 -27.06 -12.66 3.69
C LEU A 320 -26.58 -13.48 4.89
N THR A 321 -26.63 -14.79 4.74
CA THR A 321 -26.02 -15.74 5.66
C THR A 321 -25.07 -16.64 4.87
N THR A 322 -23.83 -16.77 5.31
CA THR A 322 -22.82 -17.71 4.77
C THR A 322 -22.50 -18.79 5.79
N VAL A 323 -21.66 -19.75 5.44
CA VAL A 323 -21.09 -20.70 6.38
C VAL A 323 -19.76 -20.15 6.94
N ALA A 324 -19.49 -20.41 8.20
CA ALA A 324 -18.20 -20.16 8.82
C ALA A 324 -17.65 -21.44 9.43
N PHE A 325 -16.37 -21.69 9.22
CA PHE A 325 -15.59 -22.74 9.89
C PHE A 325 -14.16 -22.23 10.13
N ASP A 326 -13.40 -22.95 10.94
CA ASP A 326 -11.97 -22.71 11.10
C ASP A 326 -11.21 -23.22 9.87
N PRO A 327 -10.56 -22.34 9.07
CA PRO A 327 -9.86 -22.76 7.87
C PRO A 327 -8.69 -23.69 8.15
N ALA A 328 -7.99 -23.52 9.29
CA ALA A 328 -6.87 -24.37 9.64
C ALA A 328 -7.31 -25.84 9.86
N SER A 329 -8.47 -26.06 10.47
CA SER A 329 -9.05 -27.38 10.65
C SER A 329 -9.48 -28.03 9.32
N ALA A 330 -9.88 -27.21 8.34
CA ALA A 330 -10.32 -27.69 7.03
C ALA A 330 -9.16 -28.21 6.16
N LEU A 331 -7.90 -27.76 6.40
CA LEU A 331 -6.74 -28.15 5.60
C LEU A 331 -6.54 -29.66 5.48
N SER A 332 -6.92 -30.41 6.51
CA SER A 332 -6.82 -31.88 6.53
C SER A 332 -7.71 -32.58 5.50
N ALA A 333 -8.70 -31.88 4.92
CA ALA A 333 -9.57 -32.42 3.87
C ALA A 333 -8.93 -32.35 2.48
N TYR A 334 -7.78 -31.69 2.33
CA TYR A 334 -7.18 -31.39 1.02
C TYR A 334 -5.79 -32.00 0.86
N ARG A 335 -5.46 -32.31 -0.38
CA ARG A 335 -4.08 -32.41 -0.87
C ARG A 335 -3.72 -31.12 -1.63
N PHE A 336 -2.43 -30.85 -1.70
CA PHE A 336 -1.87 -29.68 -2.38
C PHE A 336 -1.18 -30.16 -3.66
N ASP A 337 -1.75 -29.83 -4.81
CA ASP A 337 -1.16 -30.14 -6.10
C ASP A 337 -0.40 -28.88 -6.58
N ALA A 338 0.93 -28.96 -6.61
CA ALA A 338 1.77 -27.82 -6.99
C ALA A 338 1.34 -27.27 -8.35
N ASN A 339 1.16 -25.95 -8.41
CA ASN A 339 0.82 -25.21 -9.62
C ASN A 339 2.01 -24.32 -10.00
N VAL A 340 2.62 -24.59 -11.14
CA VAL A 340 3.75 -23.82 -11.67
C VAL A 340 3.43 -23.43 -13.10
N ASN A 341 3.31 -22.13 -13.33
CA ASN A 341 3.07 -21.57 -14.67
C ASN A 341 3.72 -20.19 -14.79
N GLY A 342 3.63 -19.58 -15.96
CA GLY A 342 4.26 -18.29 -16.24
C GLY A 342 3.78 -17.15 -15.32
N ASP A 343 2.50 -17.16 -14.90
CA ASP A 343 1.96 -16.11 -14.02
C ASP A 343 2.50 -16.22 -12.60
N ILE A 344 2.77 -17.43 -12.13
CA ILE A 344 3.39 -17.68 -10.83
C ILE A 344 4.87 -17.34 -10.87
N LEU A 345 5.58 -17.79 -11.91
CA LEU A 345 7.01 -17.51 -12.10
C LEU A 345 7.30 -16.01 -12.22
N ARG A 346 6.36 -15.21 -12.77
CA ARG A 346 6.45 -13.74 -12.83
C ARG A 346 6.54 -13.09 -11.44
N LYS A 347 5.96 -13.71 -10.42
CA LYS A 347 5.94 -13.18 -9.05
C LYS A 347 7.30 -13.31 -8.36
N GLY A 348 8.21 -14.18 -8.87
CA GLY A 348 9.54 -14.42 -8.32
C GLY A 348 10.61 -13.59 -9.02
N TRP A 349 11.44 -12.88 -8.24
CA TRP A 349 12.55 -12.08 -8.75
C TRP A 349 13.56 -11.75 -7.66
N LYS A 350 14.77 -11.42 -8.09
CA LYS A 350 15.82 -10.85 -7.25
C LYS A 350 16.27 -9.53 -7.83
N VAL A 351 16.34 -8.47 -7.01
CA VAL A 351 16.87 -7.16 -7.38
C VAL A 351 18.03 -6.81 -6.46
N ASN A 352 19.14 -6.35 -7.05
CA ASN A 352 20.29 -5.82 -6.36
C ASN A 352 20.50 -4.36 -6.78
N GLU A 353 20.69 -3.48 -5.79
CA GLU A 353 21.05 -2.08 -6.02
C GLU A 353 22.32 -1.72 -5.23
N LYS A 354 23.28 -1.08 -5.88
CA LYS A 354 24.46 -0.47 -5.26
C LYS A 354 24.45 1.01 -5.59
N ILE A 355 24.43 1.84 -4.55
CA ILE A 355 24.30 3.28 -4.69
C ILE A 355 25.46 3.96 -3.98
N THR A 356 26.22 4.75 -4.71
CA THR A 356 27.29 5.59 -4.15
C THR A 356 26.92 7.05 -4.36
N THR A 357 26.82 7.79 -3.26
CA THR A 357 26.50 9.23 -3.28
C THR A 357 27.69 10.01 -2.75
N LEU A 358 28.22 10.91 -3.56
CA LEU A 358 29.11 11.99 -3.12
C LEU A 358 28.23 13.22 -2.85
N PHE A 359 28.49 13.90 -1.75
CA PHE A 359 27.73 15.10 -1.42
C PHE A 359 28.62 16.20 -0.84
N ALA A 360 28.21 17.44 -1.09
CA ALA A 360 28.74 18.63 -0.43
C ALA A 360 27.57 19.58 -0.13
N LYS A 361 27.58 20.18 1.06
CA LYS A 361 26.58 21.13 1.54
C LYS A 361 27.29 22.27 2.27
N ALA A 362 26.90 23.50 2.06
CA ALA A 362 27.30 24.67 2.82
C ALA A 362 26.08 25.28 3.52
N ASP A 363 26.18 25.55 4.80
CA ASP A 363 25.17 26.26 5.56
C ASP A 363 25.41 27.77 5.40
N VAL A 364 24.36 28.49 5.07
CA VAL A 364 24.32 29.93 4.82
C VAL A 364 23.84 30.64 6.08
N ASP A 365 24.56 31.69 6.51
CA ASP A 365 24.16 32.61 7.57
C ASP A 365 24.70 34.00 7.20
N THR A 366 23.84 34.85 6.65
CA THR A 366 24.27 36.11 6.06
C THR A 366 23.14 37.14 6.04
N GLN A 367 23.39 38.30 5.42
CA GLN A 367 22.39 39.31 5.08
C GLN A 367 22.28 39.47 3.57
N LEU A 368 21.08 39.40 3.02
CA LEU A 368 20.76 39.68 1.63
C LEU A 368 19.63 40.70 1.56
N PHE A 369 19.78 41.75 0.77
CA PHE A 369 18.79 42.81 0.64
C PHE A 369 18.42 43.49 1.97
N GLY A 370 19.36 43.52 2.94
CA GLY A 370 19.14 44.02 4.30
C GLY A 370 18.34 43.13 5.23
N LEU A 371 18.04 41.89 4.82
CA LEU A 371 17.34 40.89 5.62
C LEU A 371 18.30 39.80 6.10
N PRO A 372 18.18 39.32 7.34
CA PRO A 372 18.87 38.11 7.78
C PRO A 372 18.44 36.89 6.95
N VAL A 373 19.40 36.13 6.45
CA VAL A 373 19.17 34.93 5.62
C VAL A 373 19.93 33.75 6.17
N ARG A 374 19.22 32.68 6.45
CA ARG A 374 19.79 31.40 6.87
C ARG A 374 19.37 30.29 5.91
N GLY A 375 20.14 29.25 5.86
CA GLY A 375 19.76 28.11 5.02
C GLY A 375 20.92 27.23 4.65
N ASN A 376 20.79 26.57 3.51
CA ASN A 376 21.87 25.77 2.95
C ASN A 376 21.78 25.71 1.43
N VAL A 377 22.94 25.46 0.83
CA VAL A 377 23.08 25.10 -0.58
C VAL A 377 23.91 23.81 -0.65
N GLY A 378 23.59 22.93 -1.58
CA GLY A 378 24.32 21.66 -1.65
C GLY A 378 24.12 20.96 -2.99
N VAL A 379 24.89 19.90 -3.14
CA VAL A 379 24.84 19.04 -4.32
C VAL A 379 25.06 17.58 -3.91
N GLN A 380 24.36 16.69 -4.55
CA GLN A 380 24.61 15.25 -4.48
C GLN A 380 24.89 14.73 -5.89
N ILE A 381 25.92 13.88 -6.01
CA ILE A 381 26.21 13.09 -7.21
C ILE A 381 25.94 11.65 -6.84
N VAL A 382 24.88 11.10 -7.41
CA VAL A 382 24.36 9.76 -7.09
C VAL A 382 24.68 8.82 -8.24
N ASN A 383 25.58 7.88 -8.01
CA ASN A 383 25.86 6.78 -8.94
C ASN A 383 25.11 5.53 -8.50
N SER A 384 24.24 5.02 -9.34
CA SER A 384 23.40 3.84 -9.09
C SER A 384 23.76 2.72 -10.06
N ASP A 385 23.95 1.50 -9.53
CA ASP A 385 24.12 0.26 -10.26
C ASP A 385 22.98 -0.68 -9.83
N GLN A 386 22.02 -0.90 -10.73
CA GLN A 386 20.86 -1.75 -10.48
C GLN A 386 20.88 -2.96 -11.41
N SER A 387 20.51 -4.12 -10.88
CA SER A 387 20.37 -5.36 -11.64
C SER A 387 19.24 -6.21 -11.09
N SER A 388 18.66 -7.04 -11.93
CA SER A 388 17.63 -8.00 -11.57
C SER A 388 17.86 -9.35 -12.21
N THR A 389 17.49 -10.42 -11.50
CA THR A 389 17.47 -11.79 -12.00
C THR A 389 16.07 -12.36 -11.81
N ALA A 390 15.47 -12.91 -12.87
CA ALA A 390 14.17 -13.55 -12.83
C ALA A 390 14.03 -14.59 -13.95
N ALA A 391 12.93 -15.37 -13.91
CA ALA A 391 12.65 -16.43 -14.85
C ALA A 391 12.33 -15.92 -16.27
N ILE A 392 12.67 -16.74 -17.25
CA ILE A 392 12.21 -16.63 -18.64
C ILE A 392 11.22 -17.74 -18.88
N VAL A 393 10.06 -17.42 -19.45
CA VAL A 393 9.00 -18.38 -19.78
C VAL A 393 8.46 -18.12 -21.19
N ASP A 394 7.86 -19.14 -21.80
CA ASP A 394 7.00 -18.95 -22.97
C ASP A 394 5.52 -18.86 -22.55
N ASN A 395 4.63 -18.58 -23.50
CA ASN A 395 3.20 -18.55 -23.23
C ASN A 395 2.57 -19.93 -23.05
N THR A 396 3.31 -20.99 -23.38
CA THR A 396 2.86 -22.39 -23.31
C THR A 396 3.42 -23.12 -22.09
N SER A 397 4.42 -22.56 -21.39
CA SER A 397 5.09 -23.25 -20.30
C SER A 397 4.15 -23.48 -19.13
N GLN A 398 3.72 -24.71 -19.04
CA GLN A 398 3.13 -25.34 -17.86
C GLN A 398 4.29 -25.99 -17.10
N GLY A 399 4.84 -25.32 -16.06
CA GLY A 399 5.88 -25.94 -15.26
C GLY A 399 7.17 -25.10 -15.11
N ALA A 400 8.33 -25.77 -15.17
CA ALA A 400 9.63 -25.14 -14.87
C ALA A 400 9.96 -23.96 -15.81
N PRO A 401 10.70 -22.94 -15.32
CA PRO A 401 11.18 -21.85 -16.17
C PRO A 401 12.13 -22.40 -17.24
N ALA A 402 12.12 -21.79 -18.42
CA ALA A 402 13.07 -22.14 -19.51
C ALA A 402 14.51 -21.69 -19.21
N GLY A 403 14.68 -20.83 -18.24
CA GLY A 403 15.96 -20.28 -17.79
C GLY A 403 15.78 -19.05 -16.91
N PHE A 404 16.90 -18.39 -16.62
CA PHE A 404 16.93 -17.15 -15.87
C PHE A 404 17.68 -16.08 -16.66
N ARG A 405 17.17 -14.85 -16.59
CA ARG A 405 17.80 -13.66 -17.16
C ARG A 405 18.28 -12.75 -16.06
N THR A 406 19.53 -12.28 -16.22
CA THR A 406 20.05 -11.17 -15.39
C THR A 406 20.30 -9.99 -16.30
N ASP A 407 19.75 -8.82 -15.95
CA ASP A 407 19.90 -7.58 -16.71
C ASP A 407 19.88 -6.39 -15.76
N GLY A 408 20.35 -5.22 -16.21
CA GLY A 408 20.46 -4.05 -15.35
C GLY A 408 20.99 -2.82 -16.07
N LYS A 409 21.21 -1.75 -15.27
CA LYS A 409 21.68 -0.45 -15.77
C LYS A 409 22.48 0.29 -14.71
N ARG A 410 23.49 1.05 -15.17
CA ARG A 410 24.18 2.07 -14.37
C ARG A 410 23.79 3.44 -14.85
N TYR A 411 23.63 4.37 -13.90
CA TYR A 411 23.36 5.76 -14.21
C TYR A 411 23.91 6.67 -13.11
N THR A 412 24.05 7.96 -13.45
CA THR A 412 24.52 8.97 -12.51
C THR A 412 23.60 10.19 -12.56
N ASP A 413 23.17 10.66 -11.39
CA ASP A 413 22.35 11.83 -11.23
C ASP A 413 23.10 12.95 -10.51
N PHE A 414 22.91 14.18 -11.00
CA PHE A 414 23.39 15.41 -10.38
C PHE A 414 22.18 16.15 -9.78
N LEU A 415 22.18 16.32 -8.44
CA LEU A 415 21.05 16.78 -7.66
C LEU A 415 21.44 18.02 -6.83
N PRO A 416 21.44 19.22 -7.42
CA PRO A 416 21.66 20.47 -6.68
C PRO A 416 20.42 20.85 -5.89
N THR A 417 20.63 21.48 -4.72
CA THR A 417 19.56 22.02 -3.87
C THR A 417 19.96 23.34 -3.25
N ALA A 418 18.99 24.23 -3.03
CA ALA A 418 19.13 25.44 -2.25
C ALA A 418 17.87 25.63 -1.38
N ASN A 419 18.05 25.88 -0.09
CA ASN A 419 16.95 26.17 0.83
C ASN A 419 17.34 27.42 1.62
N LEU A 420 16.59 28.50 1.45
CA LEU A 420 16.87 29.79 2.06
C LEU A 420 15.67 30.24 2.90
N ILE A 421 15.96 30.82 4.03
CA ILE A 421 15.01 31.36 5.00
C ILE A 421 15.30 32.82 5.19
N PHE A 422 14.38 33.69 4.80
CA PHE A 422 14.46 35.13 4.94
C PHE A 422 13.65 35.54 6.17
N ASP A 423 14.29 36.18 7.12
CA ASP A 423 13.63 36.79 8.26
C ASP A 423 13.18 38.21 7.91
N LEU A 424 11.87 38.42 7.79
CA LEU A 424 11.27 39.67 7.38
C LEU A 424 11.05 40.64 8.54
N SER A 425 11.50 40.30 9.75
CA SER A 425 11.14 40.98 11.00
C SER A 425 9.67 40.77 11.43
N GLY A 426 9.35 41.16 12.67
CA GLY A 426 7.99 41.08 13.21
C GLY A 426 7.41 39.64 13.16
N ASP A 427 8.24 38.61 13.46
CA ASP A 427 7.85 37.20 13.45
C ASP A 427 7.30 36.68 12.10
N GLN A 428 7.84 37.22 11.02
CA GLN A 428 7.48 36.82 9.65
C GLN A 428 8.68 36.17 8.96
N ILE A 429 8.43 35.06 8.28
CA ILE A 429 9.47 34.27 7.60
C ILE A 429 9.01 33.95 6.18
N VAL A 430 9.91 34.10 5.21
CA VAL A 430 9.75 33.52 3.87
C VAL A 430 10.78 32.42 3.69
N ARG A 431 10.34 31.25 3.19
CA ARG A 431 11.24 30.17 2.81
C ARG A 431 11.17 29.96 1.31
N VAL A 432 12.32 29.74 0.71
CA VAL A 432 12.44 29.40 -0.71
C VAL A 432 13.28 28.14 -0.83
N GLY A 433 12.70 27.12 -1.45
CA GLY A 433 13.37 25.86 -1.78
C GLY A 433 13.46 25.68 -3.29
N LEU A 434 14.63 25.35 -3.79
CA LEU A 434 14.87 24.98 -5.17
C LEU A 434 15.72 23.72 -5.20
N GLY A 435 15.32 22.69 -5.98
CA GLY A 435 16.11 21.50 -6.05
C GLY A 435 15.74 20.56 -7.17
N ARG A 436 16.73 19.78 -7.59
CA ARG A 436 16.51 18.60 -8.42
C ARG A 436 16.44 17.37 -7.55
N GLN A 437 15.41 16.58 -7.74
CA GLN A 437 15.11 15.39 -6.94
C GLN A 437 15.02 14.15 -7.82
N MET A 438 15.27 12.98 -7.24
CA MET A 438 15.06 11.70 -7.90
C MET A 438 14.33 10.72 -6.97
N ALA A 439 13.54 9.82 -7.56
CA ALA A 439 12.97 8.65 -6.89
C ALA A 439 13.20 7.42 -7.77
N ARG A 440 13.76 6.36 -7.18
CA ARG A 440 14.03 5.13 -7.92
C ARG A 440 12.74 4.40 -8.28
N PRO A 441 12.75 3.60 -9.39
CA PRO A 441 11.62 2.74 -9.74
C PRO A 441 11.29 1.77 -8.61
N ARG A 442 10.08 1.27 -8.60
CA ARG A 442 9.70 0.18 -7.70
C ARG A 442 10.44 -1.11 -8.08
N MET A 443 10.79 -1.91 -7.09
CA MET A 443 11.58 -3.11 -7.32
C MET A 443 10.86 -4.19 -8.13
N ASP A 444 9.55 -4.26 -8.06
CA ASP A 444 8.73 -5.13 -8.91
C ASP A 444 8.80 -4.73 -10.40
N GLN A 445 8.83 -3.43 -10.69
CA GLN A 445 9.00 -2.90 -12.05
C GLN A 445 10.40 -3.20 -12.61
N LEU A 446 11.42 -3.31 -11.74
CA LEU A 446 12.77 -3.68 -12.10
C LEU A 446 12.96 -5.19 -12.32
N SER A 447 11.93 -6.02 -12.17
CA SER A 447 12.03 -7.46 -12.40
C SER A 447 12.59 -7.76 -13.79
N ALA A 448 13.53 -8.72 -13.90
CA ALA A 448 14.04 -9.21 -15.17
C ALA A 448 13.16 -10.29 -15.80
N PHE A 449 12.02 -10.60 -15.19
CA PHE A 449 11.07 -11.57 -15.74
C PHE A 449 10.70 -11.23 -17.18
N SER A 450 10.65 -12.24 -18.03
CA SER A 450 10.14 -12.12 -19.39
C SER A 450 9.33 -13.34 -19.79
N ARG A 451 8.18 -13.07 -20.40
CA ARG A 451 7.37 -14.04 -21.11
C ARG A 451 7.37 -13.65 -22.57
N SER A 452 7.76 -14.55 -23.46
CA SER A 452 7.83 -14.26 -24.91
C SER A 452 7.55 -15.50 -25.74
N GLU A 453 6.95 -15.29 -26.88
CA GLU A 453 6.74 -16.34 -27.90
C GLU A 453 6.76 -15.78 -29.31
N VAL A 454 7.02 -16.66 -30.30
CA VAL A 454 6.74 -16.39 -31.70
C VAL A 454 5.33 -16.90 -32.00
N GLY A 455 4.43 -16.01 -32.38
CA GLY A 455 3.06 -16.35 -32.76
C GLY A 455 2.97 -17.19 -34.04
N THR A 456 1.77 -17.67 -34.35
CA THR A 456 1.51 -18.44 -35.59
C THR A 456 1.76 -17.63 -36.86
N ASN A 457 1.72 -16.31 -36.78
CA ASN A 457 2.05 -15.36 -37.82
C ASN A 457 3.56 -15.05 -37.94
N GLY A 458 4.42 -15.73 -37.17
CA GLY A 458 5.87 -15.49 -37.16
C GLY A 458 6.31 -14.20 -36.44
N VAL A 459 5.41 -13.50 -35.75
CA VAL A 459 5.74 -12.26 -35.04
C VAL A 459 6.01 -12.55 -33.57
N TRP A 460 7.06 -11.94 -33.00
CA TRP A 460 7.34 -11.98 -31.59
C TRP A 460 6.30 -11.19 -30.79
N THR A 461 5.85 -11.78 -29.70
CA THR A 461 5.04 -11.10 -28.68
C THR A 461 5.58 -11.43 -27.28
N GLY A 462 5.43 -10.50 -26.35
CA GLY A 462 5.89 -10.75 -24.98
C GLY A 462 5.46 -9.71 -23.97
N SER A 463 5.77 -10.01 -22.71
CA SER A 463 5.59 -9.09 -21.58
C SER A 463 6.63 -9.37 -20.49
N GLY A 464 6.89 -8.37 -19.64
CA GLY A 464 7.82 -8.55 -18.52
C GLY A 464 8.06 -7.28 -17.73
N GLY A 465 9.07 -7.31 -16.86
CA GLY A 465 9.58 -6.12 -16.20
C GLY A 465 10.74 -5.49 -16.97
N ASN A 466 11.29 -4.39 -16.43
CA ASN A 466 12.37 -3.64 -17.07
C ASN A 466 13.47 -3.25 -16.08
N PRO A 467 14.55 -4.04 -15.97
CA PRO A 467 15.69 -3.71 -15.09
C PRO A 467 16.45 -2.45 -15.48
N LYS A 468 16.18 -1.89 -16.67
CA LYS A 468 16.87 -0.73 -17.24
C LYS A 468 16.12 0.59 -17.05
N LEU A 469 15.08 0.62 -16.22
CA LEU A 469 14.34 1.84 -15.91
C LEU A 469 15.25 2.92 -15.32
N ASP A 470 15.05 4.14 -15.79
CA ASP A 470 15.60 5.34 -15.16
C ASP A 470 14.74 5.75 -13.94
N PRO A 471 15.33 6.42 -12.95
CA PRO A 471 14.53 6.98 -11.85
C PRO A 471 13.59 8.08 -12.34
N PHE A 472 12.53 8.30 -11.58
CA PHE A 472 11.76 9.55 -11.69
C PHE A 472 12.67 10.71 -11.32
N ARG A 473 12.65 11.77 -12.12
CA ARG A 473 13.39 12.99 -11.85
C ARG A 473 12.43 14.17 -11.85
N ALA A 474 12.61 15.10 -10.92
CA ALA A 474 11.83 16.29 -10.84
C ALA A 474 12.70 17.49 -10.50
N THR A 475 12.39 18.66 -11.09
CA THR A 475 12.86 19.96 -10.62
C THR A 475 11.73 20.62 -9.85
N ALA A 476 12.01 21.04 -8.61
CA ALA A 476 11.02 21.58 -7.70
C ALA A 476 11.37 23.00 -7.26
N LEU A 477 10.36 23.86 -7.20
CA LEU A 477 10.38 25.16 -6.55
C LEU A 477 9.28 25.19 -5.50
N ASP A 478 9.65 25.54 -4.27
CA ASP A 478 8.77 25.67 -3.12
C ASP A 478 8.97 27.07 -2.52
N VAL A 479 7.88 27.79 -2.23
CA VAL A 479 7.91 29.09 -1.55
C VAL A 479 6.87 29.07 -0.45
N SER A 480 7.24 29.44 0.78
CA SER A 480 6.29 29.60 1.88
C SER A 480 6.45 30.95 2.56
N TYR A 481 5.34 31.48 3.03
CA TYR A 481 5.26 32.62 3.95
C TYR A 481 4.63 32.16 5.26
N GLU A 482 5.23 32.53 6.36
CA GLU A 482 4.81 32.15 7.71
C GLU A 482 4.77 33.41 8.59
N LYS A 483 3.67 33.56 9.34
CA LYS A 483 3.53 34.60 10.37
C LYS A 483 3.23 33.93 11.71
N TYR A 484 4.08 34.19 12.67
CA TYR A 484 3.93 33.72 14.04
C TYR A 484 3.33 34.79 14.94
N PHE A 485 2.56 34.38 15.94
CA PHE A 485 1.98 35.30 16.93
C PHE A 485 1.72 34.57 18.25
N GLY A 486 2.00 35.27 19.35
CA GLY A 486 1.96 34.66 20.68
C GLY A 486 2.96 33.51 20.81
N THR A 487 2.69 32.58 21.71
CA THR A 487 3.59 31.46 22.00
C THR A 487 3.34 30.23 21.14
N ARG A 488 2.15 30.05 20.55
CA ARG A 488 1.71 28.86 19.82
C ARG A 488 0.90 29.14 18.55
N GLY A 489 0.69 30.43 18.23
CA GLY A 489 -0.09 30.84 17.08
C GLY A 489 0.77 30.99 15.83
N TYR A 490 0.29 30.51 14.68
CA TYR A 490 0.85 30.81 13.39
C TYR A 490 -0.19 30.69 12.26
N VAL A 491 0.08 31.37 11.17
CA VAL A 491 -0.55 31.16 9.87
C VAL A 491 0.55 31.00 8.84
N ALA A 492 0.33 30.10 7.88
CA ALA A 492 1.28 29.83 6.81
C ALA A 492 0.54 29.64 5.48
N ALA A 493 1.17 30.10 4.41
CA ALA A 493 0.77 29.82 3.03
C ALA A 493 1.99 29.38 2.24
N ALA A 494 1.90 28.29 1.52
CA ALA A 494 2.95 27.79 0.67
C ALA A 494 2.43 27.55 -0.75
N ALA A 495 3.30 27.76 -1.74
CA ALA A 495 3.05 27.40 -3.13
C ALA A 495 4.22 26.57 -3.64
N PHE A 496 3.93 25.56 -4.45
CA PHE A 496 4.95 24.70 -5.03
C PHE A 496 4.67 24.41 -6.50
N TYR A 497 5.77 24.16 -7.23
CA TYR A 497 5.74 23.68 -8.60
C TYR A 497 6.82 22.62 -8.79
N LYS A 498 6.45 21.46 -9.38
CA LYS A 498 7.37 20.38 -9.71
C LYS A 498 7.20 20.02 -11.18
N ASP A 499 8.28 20.10 -11.91
CA ASP A 499 8.40 19.61 -13.29
C ASP A 499 8.95 18.17 -13.24
N LEU A 500 8.14 17.21 -13.72
CA LEU A 500 8.46 15.79 -13.73
C LEU A 500 9.09 15.42 -15.07
N GLY A 501 10.33 14.93 -15.07
CA GLY A 501 11.05 14.56 -16.28
C GLY A 501 10.53 13.28 -16.94
N SER A 502 9.92 12.35 -16.17
CA SER A 502 9.34 11.11 -16.68
C SER A 502 8.30 10.56 -15.73
N TYR A 503 7.44 9.68 -16.24
CA TYR A 503 6.53 8.85 -15.49
C TYR A 503 6.66 7.39 -15.94
N ILE A 504 6.76 6.44 -15.00
CA ILE A 504 6.90 5.02 -15.32
C ILE A 504 5.51 4.40 -15.41
N LEU A 505 5.24 3.71 -16.51
CA LEU A 505 3.99 2.99 -16.75
C LEU A 505 4.23 1.83 -17.70
N ASP A 506 3.31 0.86 -17.70
CA ASP A 506 3.35 -0.26 -18.62
C ASP A 506 2.89 0.19 -20.00
N ILE A 507 3.74 0.03 -20.98
CA ILE A 507 3.47 0.37 -22.38
C ILE A 507 3.80 -0.83 -23.28
N LYS A 508 2.95 -1.02 -24.26
CA LYS A 508 3.13 -1.92 -25.37
C LYS A 508 4.05 -1.27 -26.41
N ASN A 509 5.28 -1.79 -26.52
CA ASN A 509 6.23 -1.37 -27.54
C ASN A 509 6.10 -2.29 -28.76
N PRO A 510 5.58 -1.83 -29.92
CA PRO A 510 5.39 -2.67 -31.09
C PRO A 510 6.70 -2.93 -31.87
N ALA A 511 7.79 -2.27 -31.52
CA ALA A 511 9.10 -2.37 -32.20
C ALA A 511 10.20 -2.80 -31.20
N PHE A 512 9.88 -3.71 -30.27
CA PHE A 512 10.86 -4.24 -29.32
C PHE A 512 11.80 -5.25 -30.02
N ASP A 513 13.09 -5.14 -29.73
CA ASP A 513 14.10 -6.07 -30.26
C ASP A 513 14.25 -7.27 -29.31
N PHE A 514 13.84 -8.45 -29.78
CA PHE A 514 13.95 -9.73 -29.10
C PHE A 514 15.31 -10.44 -29.33
N THR A 515 16.30 -9.75 -29.90
CA THR A 515 17.65 -10.34 -30.06
C THR A 515 18.19 -10.82 -28.71
N GLY A 516 18.55 -12.10 -28.66
CA GLY A 516 19.02 -12.73 -27.42
C GLY A 516 17.92 -13.30 -26.51
N PHE A 517 16.64 -13.14 -26.85
CA PHE A 517 15.56 -13.85 -26.17
C PHE A 517 15.47 -15.29 -26.68
N PRO A 518 15.28 -16.28 -25.81
CA PRO A 518 15.14 -17.66 -26.25
C PRO A 518 13.79 -17.83 -26.96
N ASN A 519 13.86 -18.45 -28.14
CA ASN A 519 12.67 -18.86 -28.87
C ASN A 519 12.21 -20.26 -28.38
N LEU A 520 11.25 -20.27 -27.48
CA LEU A 520 10.73 -21.48 -26.86
C LEU A 520 9.52 -22.05 -27.61
N SER A 521 8.93 -21.28 -28.54
CA SER A 521 7.73 -21.66 -29.29
C SER A 521 8.01 -22.69 -30.41
N GLY A 522 9.28 -22.91 -30.76
CA GLY A 522 9.66 -23.76 -31.86
C GLY A 522 9.30 -23.22 -33.27
N ARG A 523 8.74 -21.99 -33.35
CA ARG A 523 8.36 -21.33 -34.61
C ARG A 523 9.48 -20.43 -35.10
N THR A 524 9.63 -20.29 -36.40
CA THR A 524 10.63 -19.40 -37.03
C THR A 524 10.09 -17.96 -37.04
N PRO A 525 10.78 -16.99 -36.42
CA PRO A 525 10.34 -15.59 -36.47
C PRO A 525 10.65 -14.98 -37.84
N ILE A 526 9.80 -14.10 -38.33
CA ILE A 526 10.00 -13.31 -39.56
C ILE A 526 11.09 -12.25 -39.32
N SER A 527 11.17 -11.73 -38.11
CA SER A 527 12.11 -10.70 -37.65
C SER A 527 12.33 -10.85 -36.16
N ASN A 528 13.45 -10.33 -35.64
CA ASN A 528 13.65 -10.20 -34.19
C ASN A 528 12.88 -9.02 -33.59
N ILE A 529 12.20 -8.22 -34.41
CA ILE A 529 11.37 -7.12 -33.93
C ILE A 529 9.93 -7.61 -33.71
N GLY A 530 9.35 -7.27 -32.58
CA GLY A 530 7.97 -7.64 -32.22
C GLY A 530 7.40 -6.77 -31.12
N GLU A 531 6.33 -7.24 -30.52
CA GLU A 531 5.54 -6.52 -29.54
C GLU A 531 5.87 -6.95 -28.11
N PHE A 532 6.25 -6.01 -27.23
CA PHE A 532 6.57 -6.29 -25.83
C PHE A 532 5.93 -5.28 -24.90
N THR A 533 5.18 -5.77 -23.91
CA THR A 533 4.58 -4.93 -22.86
C THR A 533 5.44 -4.96 -21.62
N ALA A 534 5.93 -3.80 -21.19
CA ALA A 534 6.75 -3.65 -19.99
C ALA A 534 6.67 -2.23 -19.43
N PRO A 535 7.05 -2.03 -18.16
CA PRO A 535 7.23 -0.69 -17.60
C PRO A 535 8.33 0.05 -18.39
N ILE A 536 8.03 1.27 -18.81
CA ILE A 536 9.00 2.17 -19.45
C ILE A 536 8.94 3.57 -18.82
N ASN A 537 9.99 4.35 -19.04
CA ASN A 537 9.99 5.78 -18.72
C ASN A 537 9.24 6.53 -19.83
N GLY A 538 7.97 6.78 -19.60
CA GLY A 538 7.14 7.63 -20.48
C GLY A 538 7.41 9.12 -20.29
N SER A 539 6.64 9.94 -20.96
CA SER A 539 6.72 11.41 -20.82
C SER A 539 6.39 11.82 -19.39
N GLY A 540 6.99 12.92 -18.96
CA GLY A 540 6.81 13.49 -17.62
C GLY A 540 5.49 14.23 -17.44
N GLY A 541 5.55 15.34 -16.73
CA GLY A 541 4.38 16.15 -16.42
C GLY A 541 4.68 17.22 -15.41
N SER A 542 3.65 17.71 -14.72
CA SER A 542 3.81 18.70 -13.65
C SER A 542 2.90 18.44 -12.46
N ILE A 543 3.35 18.90 -11.30
CA ILE A 543 2.54 18.98 -10.08
C ILE A 543 2.70 20.39 -9.54
N SER A 544 1.59 21.06 -9.23
CA SER A 544 1.59 22.37 -8.60
C SER A 544 0.49 22.48 -7.57
N GLY A 545 0.65 23.37 -6.61
CA GLY A 545 -0.37 23.56 -5.61
C GLY A 545 -0.12 24.69 -4.64
N VAL A 546 -1.13 24.91 -3.81
CA VAL A 546 -1.10 25.85 -2.69
C VAL A 546 -1.49 25.11 -1.42
N GLU A 547 -0.76 25.37 -0.36
CA GLU A 547 -1.01 24.81 0.97
C GLU A 547 -1.21 25.94 1.96
N LEU A 548 -2.25 25.83 2.79
CA LEU A 548 -2.57 26.75 3.86
C LEU A 548 -2.54 26.03 5.19
N ALA A 549 -1.97 26.64 6.21
CA ALA A 549 -1.98 26.11 7.57
C ALA A 549 -2.18 27.23 8.59
N ALA A 550 -2.92 26.93 9.64
CA ALA A 550 -3.12 27.83 10.77
C ALA A 550 -3.19 27.06 12.08
N SER A 551 -2.61 27.62 13.13
CA SER A 551 -2.80 27.21 14.51
C SER A 551 -3.10 28.44 15.34
N VAL A 552 -4.32 28.50 15.90
CA VAL A 552 -4.82 29.69 16.60
C VAL A 552 -5.29 29.28 18.00
N PRO A 553 -4.49 29.53 19.03
CA PRO A 553 -4.99 29.52 20.41
C PRO A 553 -6.04 30.63 20.59
N LEU A 554 -7.24 30.27 21.04
CA LEU A 554 -8.36 31.22 21.08
C LEU A 554 -8.27 32.26 22.21
N ASN A 555 -7.33 32.09 23.14
CA ASN A 555 -7.01 33.14 24.13
C ASN A 555 -6.45 34.43 23.46
N LEU A 556 -5.96 34.35 22.22
CA LEU A 556 -5.57 35.52 21.42
C LEU A 556 -6.77 36.37 21.01
N LEU A 557 -7.97 35.79 20.94
CA LEU A 557 -9.22 36.49 20.65
C LEU A 557 -9.89 37.00 21.94
N SER A 558 -9.89 36.19 22.99
CA SER A 558 -10.42 36.55 24.29
C SER A 558 -9.80 35.70 25.42
N PRO A 559 -9.40 36.29 26.53
CA PRO A 559 -8.90 35.55 27.71
C PRO A 559 -9.89 34.51 28.24
N THR A 560 -11.19 34.67 28.02
CA THR A 560 -12.21 33.71 28.43
C THR A 560 -12.16 32.40 27.67
N LEU A 561 -11.51 32.39 26.49
CA LEU A 561 -11.31 31.22 25.67
C LEU A 561 -9.95 30.53 25.91
N ASP A 562 -9.31 30.85 27.03
CA ASP A 562 -8.05 30.21 27.39
C ASP A 562 -8.18 28.69 27.55
N GLY A 563 -7.26 27.95 26.93
CA GLY A 563 -7.31 26.51 26.81
C GLY A 563 -7.92 26.03 25.48
N PHE A 564 -8.76 26.79 24.83
CA PHE A 564 -9.30 26.44 23.52
C PHE A 564 -8.36 26.86 22.37
N GLY A 565 -8.38 26.06 21.29
CA GLY A 565 -7.67 26.39 20.08
C GLY A 565 -8.20 25.66 18.85
N ILE A 566 -7.80 26.16 17.69
CA ILE A 566 -8.14 25.60 16.38
C ILE A 566 -6.86 25.39 15.59
N GLN A 567 -6.75 24.24 14.95
CA GLN A 567 -5.73 23.95 13.93
C GLN A 567 -6.44 23.62 12.63
N ALA A 568 -6.02 24.24 11.54
CA ALA A 568 -6.58 24.00 10.22
C ALA A 568 -5.45 23.87 9.20
N SER A 569 -5.61 22.97 8.24
CA SER A 569 -4.77 22.89 7.07
C SER A 569 -5.61 22.56 5.83
N ALA A 570 -5.20 23.09 4.69
CA ALA A 570 -5.81 22.79 3.40
C ALA A 570 -4.73 22.76 2.31
N SER A 571 -4.81 21.77 1.43
CA SER A 571 -3.94 21.62 0.26
C SER A 571 -4.81 21.55 -1.00
N PHE A 572 -4.45 22.35 -2.00
CA PHE A 572 -5.06 22.39 -3.32
C PHE A 572 -3.98 22.04 -4.33
N THR A 573 -4.03 20.85 -4.89
CA THR A 573 -2.99 20.29 -5.75
C THR A 573 -3.56 19.96 -7.12
N ASP A 574 -2.92 20.43 -8.18
CA ASP A 574 -3.17 20.03 -9.56
C ASP A 574 -1.98 19.23 -10.07
N SER A 575 -2.25 18.13 -10.76
CA SER A 575 -1.21 17.30 -11.36
C SER A 575 -1.60 16.88 -12.77
N LYS A 576 -0.63 16.89 -13.66
CA LYS A 576 -0.80 16.52 -15.06
C LYS A 576 0.39 15.66 -15.47
N ILE A 577 0.16 14.37 -15.63
CA ILE A 577 1.12 13.47 -16.25
C ILE A 577 0.70 13.17 -17.68
N LYS A 578 1.67 12.87 -18.53
CA LYS A 578 1.48 12.61 -19.95
C LYS A 578 1.92 11.18 -20.29
N PRO A 579 1.18 10.16 -19.84
CA PRO A 579 1.63 8.77 -19.96
C PRO A 579 1.90 8.33 -21.40
N PHE A 580 1.11 8.82 -22.37
CA PHE A 580 1.21 8.46 -23.79
C PHE A 580 1.57 9.64 -24.70
N GLY A 581 2.17 10.70 -24.15
CA GLY A 581 2.52 11.93 -24.86
C GLY A 581 1.55 13.08 -24.59
N ASP A 582 1.75 14.20 -25.31
CA ASP A 582 1.05 15.46 -24.99
C ASP A 582 -0.47 15.42 -25.13
N ALA A 583 -0.99 14.51 -25.95
CA ALA A 583 -2.43 14.39 -26.22
C ALA A 583 -3.21 13.70 -25.08
N ASP A 584 -2.55 12.94 -24.19
CA ASP A 584 -3.19 12.20 -23.11
C ASP A 584 -2.70 12.70 -21.74
N THR A 585 -3.38 13.69 -21.21
CA THR A 585 -3.05 14.28 -19.91
C THR A 585 -3.97 13.72 -18.83
N ARG A 586 -3.39 13.18 -17.75
CA ARG A 586 -4.13 12.59 -16.64
C ARG A 586 -3.64 13.10 -15.28
N PRO A 587 -4.48 13.13 -14.23
CA PRO A 587 -4.02 13.34 -12.87
C PRO A 587 -3.08 12.24 -12.42
N LEU A 588 -2.13 12.57 -11.54
CA LEU A 588 -1.23 11.59 -10.93
C LEU A 588 -2.04 10.65 -10.00
N PRO A 589 -1.93 9.31 -10.18
CA PRO A 589 -2.56 8.36 -9.28
C PRO A 589 -2.10 8.51 -7.82
N GLY A 590 -3.02 8.28 -6.88
CA GLY A 590 -2.77 8.42 -5.45
C GLY A 590 -2.86 9.85 -4.90
N LEU A 591 -3.07 10.85 -5.76
CA LEU A 591 -3.07 12.27 -5.38
C LEU A 591 -4.49 12.86 -5.41
N SER A 592 -5.02 13.22 -4.24
CA SER A 592 -6.28 13.98 -4.14
C SER A 592 -6.05 15.45 -4.50
N LYS A 593 -6.97 16.02 -5.27
CA LYS A 593 -6.91 17.45 -5.65
C LYS A 593 -7.04 18.38 -4.45
N ASN A 594 -7.93 18.03 -3.52
CA ASN A 594 -8.19 18.83 -2.32
C ASN A 594 -8.08 17.93 -1.08
N VAL A 595 -7.31 18.37 -0.09
CA VAL A 595 -7.23 17.76 1.23
C VAL A 595 -7.36 18.85 2.27
N ALA A 596 -8.21 18.64 3.28
CA ALA A 596 -8.36 19.59 4.37
C ALA A 596 -8.42 18.84 5.71
N THR A 597 -7.85 19.45 6.74
CA THR A 597 -7.96 18.97 8.13
C THR A 597 -8.35 20.14 9.02
N LEU A 598 -9.34 19.90 9.88
CA LEU A 598 -9.76 20.85 10.91
C LEU A 598 -9.75 20.15 12.27
N THR A 599 -9.06 20.74 13.23
CA THR A 599 -8.99 20.24 14.61
C THR A 599 -9.42 21.37 15.55
N ALA A 600 -10.39 21.08 16.40
CA ALA A 600 -10.73 21.91 17.56
C ALA A 600 -10.24 21.19 18.82
N TYR A 601 -9.63 21.93 19.73
CA TYR A 601 -9.10 21.35 20.95
C TYR A 601 -9.34 22.26 22.17
N TYR A 602 -9.33 21.61 23.34
CA TYR A 602 -9.30 22.26 24.65
C TYR A 602 -8.20 21.59 25.50
N GLU A 603 -7.29 22.37 26.05
CA GLU A 603 -6.19 21.90 26.89
C GLU A 603 -5.99 22.85 28.08
N LYS A 604 -6.46 22.44 29.27
CA LYS A 604 -6.29 23.22 30.49
C LYS A 604 -6.45 22.34 31.73
N TYR A 605 -5.73 22.65 32.82
CA TYR A 605 -5.83 21.96 34.11
C TYR A 605 -5.61 20.44 34.06
N GLY A 606 -4.74 19.98 33.18
CA GLY A 606 -4.49 18.55 32.98
C GLY A 606 -5.52 17.84 32.08
N PHE A 607 -6.66 18.48 31.79
CA PHE A 607 -7.66 17.95 30.86
C PHE A 607 -7.36 18.36 29.42
N SER A 608 -7.50 17.43 28.50
CA SER A 608 -7.42 17.66 27.06
C SER A 608 -8.60 17.02 26.34
N ALA A 609 -9.16 17.73 25.38
CA ALA A 609 -10.18 17.23 24.47
C ALA A 609 -9.85 17.70 23.06
N ARG A 610 -9.97 16.82 22.06
CA ARG A 610 -9.67 17.14 20.68
C ARG A 610 -10.65 16.43 19.75
N VAL A 611 -11.18 17.16 18.78
CA VAL A 611 -11.96 16.64 17.65
C VAL A 611 -11.24 17.03 16.38
N ALA A 612 -10.91 16.06 15.53
CA ALA A 612 -10.24 16.27 14.26
C ALA A 612 -11.06 15.68 13.13
N ALA A 613 -11.36 16.48 12.11
CA ALA A 613 -12.00 16.04 10.86
C ALA A 613 -11.02 16.20 9.72
N ARG A 614 -10.80 15.14 8.95
CA ARG A 614 -9.98 15.11 7.74
C ARG A 614 -10.85 14.79 6.54
N ASN A 615 -10.85 15.68 5.56
CA ASN A 615 -11.54 15.52 4.27
C ASN A 615 -10.51 15.37 3.15
N ARG A 616 -10.80 14.50 2.20
CA ARG A 616 -10.09 14.44 0.91
C ARG A 616 -11.07 14.28 -0.23
N SER A 617 -10.77 14.90 -1.36
CA SER A 617 -11.56 14.76 -2.58
C SER A 617 -11.31 13.42 -3.27
N LYS A 618 -12.21 13.04 -4.19
CA LYS A 618 -12.04 11.88 -5.11
C LYS A 618 -10.69 11.97 -5.84
N PHE A 619 -10.04 10.81 -6.02
CA PHE A 619 -8.77 10.69 -6.75
C PHE A 619 -8.65 9.34 -7.46
N ILE A 620 -7.73 9.25 -8.43
CA ILE A 620 -7.37 7.98 -9.08
C ILE A 620 -6.49 7.20 -8.09
N ALA A 621 -6.97 6.05 -7.62
CA ALA A 621 -6.21 5.15 -6.77
C ALA A 621 -5.51 4.09 -7.62
N GLU A 622 -4.26 3.78 -7.27
CA GLU A 622 -3.60 2.57 -7.74
C GLU A 622 -3.85 1.50 -6.69
N ILE A 623 -4.57 0.45 -7.06
CA ILE A 623 -4.94 -0.64 -6.16
C ILE A 623 -4.39 -1.96 -6.66
N GLU A 624 -4.28 -2.92 -5.77
CA GLU A 624 -3.91 -4.29 -6.11
C GLU A 624 -5.13 -5.00 -6.69
N GLY A 625 -5.02 -5.45 -7.95
CA GLY A 625 -6.01 -6.25 -8.65
C GLY A 625 -5.82 -7.75 -8.46
N PHE A 626 -6.54 -8.53 -9.24
CA PHE A 626 -6.40 -9.99 -9.24
C PHE A 626 -4.99 -10.43 -9.65
N GLY A 627 -4.40 -11.36 -8.90
CA GLY A 627 -3.05 -11.85 -9.16
C GLY A 627 -1.93 -10.89 -8.75
N ALA A 628 -2.24 -9.88 -7.92
CA ALA A 628 -1.32 -8.80 -7.53
C ALA A 628 -0.91 -7.87 -8.68
N ASP A 629 -1.69 -7.84 -9.76
CA ASP A 629 -1.59 -6.81 -10.79
C ASP A 629 -2.14 -5.48 -10.25
N ARG A 630 -1.63 -4.38 -10.80
CA ARG A 630 -2.07 -3.06 -10.38
C ARG A 630 -3.15 -2.53 -11.31
N GLU A 631 -4.21 -2.02 -10.71
CA GLU A 631 -5.35 -1.43 -11.41
C GLU A 631 -5.58 0.00 -10.96
N TYR A 632 -6.17 0.79 -11.86
CA TYR A 632 -6.57 2.17 -11.56
C TYR A 632 -8.09 2.22 -11.36
N LYS A 633 -8.50 2.53 -10.14
CA LYS A 633 -9.89 2.81 -9.78
C LYS A 633 -9.97 4.18 -9.11
N PHE A 634 -11.16 4.70 -8.92
CA PHE A 634 -11.32 5.96 -8.21
C PHE A 634 -11.66 5.70 -6.75
N ALA A 635 -10.89 6.30 -5.84
CA ALA A 635 -11.33 6.42 -4.45
C ALA A 635 -12.32 7.58 -4.34
N LYS A 636 -13.49 7.34 -3.74
CA LYS A 636 -14.50 8.37 -3.47
C LYS A 636 -13.97 9.39 -2.45
N ALA A 637 -14.48 10.62 -2.50
CA ALA A 637 -14.24 11.61 -1.46
C ALA A 637 -14.75 11.09 -0.11
N GLU A 638 -13.98 11.35 0.96
CA GLU A 638 -14.33 10.92 2.32
C GLU A 638 -14.04 11.98 3.36
N THR A 639 -14.75 11.91 4.49
CA THR A 639 -14.48 12.73 5.69
C THR A 639 -14.41 11.84 6.92
N VAL A 640 -13.22 11.66 7.45
CA VAL A 640 -12.99 10.88 8.68
C VAL A 640 -12.87 11.81 9.86
N THR A 641 -13.60 11.52 10.94
CA THR A 641 -13.61 12.31 12.17
C THR A 641 -13.15 11.46 13.35
N ASP A 642 -12.21 11.99 14.13
CA ASP A 642 -11.62 11.37 15.30
C ASP A 642 -11.89 12.22 16.56
N LEU A 643 -12.06 11.55 17.71
CA LEU A 643 -12.21 12.17 19.02
C LEU A 643 -11.13 11.65 19.97
N GLN A 644 -10.52 12.55 20.74
CA GLN A 644 -9.58 12.21 21.80
C GLN A 644 -9.91 12.99 23.06
N LEU A 645 -9.90 12.30 24.20
CA LEU A 645 -10.01 12.87 25.54
C LEU A 645 -8.82 12.40 26.37
N GLY A 646 -8.21 13.29 27.13
CA GLY A 646 -7.08 12.99 27.99
C GLY A 646 -7.21 13.69 29.35
N TYR A 647 -6.65 13.06 30.38
CA TYR A 647 -6.50 13.70 31.69
C TYR A 647 -5.21 13.28 32.35
N GLU A 648 -4.36 14.25 32.65
CA GLU A 648 -3.12 14.07 33.39
C GLU A 648 -3.31 14.57 34.87
N VAL A 649 -3.02 13.70 35.81
CA VAL A 649 -3.09 14.03 37.24
C VAL A 649 -1.95 15.02 37.60
N GLN A 650 -2.33 16.24 38.00
CA GLN A 650 -1.40 17.36 38.17
C GLN A 650 -0.72 17.41 39.56
N SER A 651 -1.25 16.71 40.57
CA SER A 651 -0.77 16.79 41.95
C SER A 651 -1.04 15.49 42.72
N GLY A 652 -0.45 15.37 43.91
CA GLY A 652 -0.61 14.22 44.82
C GLY A 652 0.25 13.01 44.44
N PRO A 653 0.04 11.85 45.08
CA PRO A 653 0.84 10.64 44.88
C PRO A 653 0.77 10.04 43.47
N ALA A 654 -0.30 10.36 42.75
CA ALA A 654 -0.53 9.90 41.37
C ALA A 654 -0.15 10.97 40.32
N LYS A 655 0.61 12.00 40.67
CA LYS A 655 1.06 13.02 39.71
C LYS A 655 1.83 12.38 38.56
N GLY A 656 1.50 12.77 37.32
CA GLY A 656 2.07 12.19 36.10
C GLY A 656 1.33 10.94 35.58
N LEU A 657 0.29 10.48 36.28
CA LEU A 657 -0.61 9.47 35.72
C LEU A 657 -1.50 10.13 34.68
N ASN A 658 -1.51 9.56 33.48
CA ASN A 658 -2.26 10.05 32.34
C ASN A 658 -3.28 9.01 31.86
N PHE A 659 -4.51 9.43 31.65
CA PHE A 659 -5.61 8.66 31.07
C PHE A 659 -5.91 9.17 29.69
N LEU A 660 -6.13 8.27 28.74
CA LEU A 660 -6.46 8.56 27.34
C LEU A 660 -7.67 7.75 26.91
N LEU A 661 -8.65 8.41 26.29
CA LEU A 661 -9.69 7.79 25.49
C LEU A 661 -9.59 8.35 24.07
N GLN A 662 -9.46 7.46 23.09
CA GLN A 662 -9.45 7.84 21.69
C GLN A 662 -10.50 7.03 20.93
N ILE A 663 -11.27 7.70 20.10
CA ILE A 663 -12.27 7.09 19.21
C ILE A 663 -11.94 7.52 17.79
N ASN A 664 -11.46 6.59 16.97
CA ASN A 664 -11.17 6.85 15.58
C ASN A 664 -12.42 6.56 14.75
N ASN A 665 -12.58 7.34 13.68
CA ASN A 665 -13.70 7.24 12.74
C ASN A 665 -15.07 7.27 13.44
N VAL A 666 -15.32 8.31 14.25
CA VAL A 666 -16.57 8.48 15.04
C VAL A 666 -17.81 8.43 14.16
N THR A 667 -17.72 8.91 12.92
CA THR A 667 -18.82 8.93 11.95
C THR A 667 -19.03 7.59 11.24
N ASN A 668 -18.11 6.63 11.43
CA ASN A 668 -18.11 5.34 10.72
C ASN A 668 -18.09 5.50 9.20
N GLU A 669 -17.25 6.43 8.71
CA GLU A 669 -17.08 6.69 7.29
C GLU A 669 -16.49 5.47 6.58
N PRO A 670 -17.11 4.94 5.51
CA PRO A 670 -16.59 3.82 4.76
C PRO A 670 -15.57 4.27 3.71
N TYR A 671 -14.67 3.37 3.33
CA TYR A 671 -13.86 3.52 2.12
C TYR A 671 -14.64 2.98 0.90
N ILE A 672 -14.71 3.76 -0.17
CA ILE A 672 -15.49 3.43 -1.37
C ILE A 672 -14.63 3.58 -2.62
N GLU A 673 -14.64 2.54 -3.48
CA GLU A 673 -14.04 2.57 -4.81
C GLU A 673 -15.14 2.73 -5.87
N LEU A 674 -14.79 3.42 -6.95
CA LEU A 674 -15.65 3.70 -8.07
C LEU A 674 -14.96 3.26 -9.37
N ASP A 675 -15.72 2.80 -10.35
CA ASP A 675 -15.26 2.61 -11.73
C ASP A 675 -15.09 3.96 -12.49
N GLY A 676 -14.68 3.88 -13.77
CA GLY A 676 -14.53 5.06 -14.63
C GLY A 676 -15.84 5.81 -14.90
N ALA A 677 -16.99 5.14 -14.84
CA ALA A 677 -18.31 5.72 -14.98
C ALA A 677 -18.87 6.32 -13.68
N GLY A 678 -18.16 6.11 -12.55
CA GLY A 678 -18.57 6.58 -11.23
C GLY A 678 -19.50 5.63 -10.48
N ASN A 679 -19.67 4.39 -10.94
CA ASN A 679 -20.41 3.37 -10.21
C ASN A 679 -19.55 2.82 -9.07
N GLN A 680 -20.20 2.52 -7.96
CA GLN A 680 -19.52 1.94 -6.81
C GLN A 680 -19.16 0.47 -7.10
N THR A 681 -17.86 0.16 -7.02
CA THR A 681 -17.34 -1.20 -7.24
C THR A 681 -16.95 -1.88 -5.93
N LYS A 682 -16.65 -1.10 -4.90
CA LYS A 682 -16.26 -1.64 -3.59
C LYS A 682 -16.67 -0.72 -2.46
N LEU A 683 -17.01 -1.31 -1.32
CA LEU A 683 -17.23 -0.63 -0.07
C LEU A 683 -16.58 -1.44 1.06
N ASP A 684 -15.64 -0.82 1.76
CA ASP A 684 -15.03 -1.35 2.97
C ASP A 684 -15.49 -0.53 4.19
N LYS A 685 -16.13 -1.20 5.15
CA LYS A 685 -16.49 -0.62 6.45
C LYS A 685 -15.53 -1.14 7.51
N TYR A 686 -14.68 -0.26 8.02
CA TYR A 686 -13.70 -0.57 9.07
C TYR A 686 -14.24 -0.37 10.49
N GLY A 687 -15.45 0.23 10.61
CA GLY A 687 -16.05 0.51 11.90
C GLY A 687 -15.38 1.66 12.64
N LYS A 688 -15.69 1.75 13.93
CA LYS A 688 -15.10 2.69 14.88
C LYS A 688 -14.06 1.96 15.73
N THR A 689 -12.91 2.58 15.97
CA THR A 689 -11.89 2.02 16.86
C THR A 689 -11.87 2.78 18.18
N TYR A 690 -12.02 2.06 19.27
CA TYR A 690 -11.96 2.61 20.64
C TYR A 690 -10.62 2.20 21.25
N LEU A 691 -9.90 3.18 21.79
CA LEU A 691 -8.66 2.98 22.50
C LEU A 691 -8.73 3.67 23.85
N PHE A 692 -8.56 2.90 24.92
CA PHE A 692 -8.36 3.40 26.26
C PHE A 692 -6.91 3.17 26.69
N GLY A 693 -6.25 4.19 27.19
CA GLY A 693 -4.86 4.15 27.60
C GLY A 693 -4.65 4.71 29.00
N VAL A 694 -3.71 4.11 29.71
CA VAL A 694 -3.18 4.63 30.96
C VAL A 694 -1.66 4.62 30.88
N SER A 695 -1.02 5.74 31.19
CA SER A 695 0.44 5.84 31.23
C SER A 695 0.89 6.57 32.49
N TYR A 696 2.04 6.19 32.98
CA TYR A 696 2.67 6.81 34.14
C TYR A 696 4.16 7.03 33.88
N LYS A 697 4.63 8.23 34.20
CA LYS A 697 6.02 8.60 34.12
C LYS A 697 6.54 8.83 35.54
N PHE A 698 7.47 8.02 35.98
CA PHE A 698 8.12 8.06 37.30
C PHE A 698 9.55 8.60 37.25
#